data_e56156fb565bad692ad0e1c31a909265
#
_entry.id   e56156fb565bad692ad0e1c31a909265
#
_cell.length_a   1.000
_cell.length_b   1.000
_cell.length_c   1.000
_cell.angle_alpha   90.00
_cell.angle_beta   90.00
_cell.angle_gamma   90.00
#
_symmetry.space_group_name_H-M   'P 1'
#
loop_
_entity.id
_entity.type
_entity.pdbx_description
1 polymer ?
#
loop_
_entity_poly.entity_id
_entity_poly.type
_entity_poly.pdbx_seq_one_letter_code
_entity_poly.pdbx_strand_id
1 'polypeptide(L)'
;DSLARRHIKHPAQFLFCNILRLYQLQGDHGTVIDRSINELKNNPDNWSLWTFLFDSTFASVKNIEEEAKKRLLDRVVERILSLVAEPLNKMLRGPYLARLTLIRKLVENDVLASSLLDTLKLHDPLEYLFEYIRLFYSKPCCYVDLKPFLFFIKDDQVDNFMQRVSDFITLLKEEHNQEKGKTTNVHWADIVYQRLQRGLGLHEKLSAVEKRRAVTYMVKMIDCCSDSDLAAAVYAHLAANLLWDLYADNGNADALYELILLLEWVIKNHPSDPISAIVLCKAYSSIGVTTQVQRFMRALDIKYIQRDTLGYLIYGLLEQYGRFSSAIIHYTELTAFFDQTEKEVSECLTTAYKNGSFLQVPRLVEFLNKISKSFIAVGVDIQTRALSACFAVDKVQLVVDTMYGDEEPIDFLGLEDNRDFGIIPSFDANKEQQRLNEMKQRTYHEQIDVFQCDAMKLSHLLMKSVAAVGRSKCTLKNLSIYLDELKKHVEHCRKTYKEDDSLPNLLQSPPPLYLSELINTPKMDLLMLLLKSASSVVECSESIISSNIIEHVHEEKLLHCLPNVAEVEELVIALAASNVATGALCFHVTLRHCSMVLQVLSFAQLIIKLLEMVLDNIFAFSLGQGTKKGSFSKNQRKNVVLNRLHEVRTLINKGVISINTQLSDVHKLLKSNDLIPEISNDYDEAVYIILLKEQVQVDSSIVASYTDSIMDMQKTVKRMLNQSQA
;
A
#
# COMPACT_ATOMS: atom_id res chain seq x y z
N ASP A 1 40.09 3.70 -8.49
CA ASP A 1 40.68 3.94 -7.15
C ASP A 1 40.47 5.35 -6.61
N SER A 2 40.58 6.42 -7.43
CA SER A 2 40.41 7.80 -7.00
C SER A 2 38.90 8.17 -6.75
N LEU A 3 38.00 7.61 -7.50
CA LEU A 3 36.53 7.82 -7.34
C LEU A 3 35.97 7.02 -6.14
N ALA A 4 36.45 5.80 -5.93
CA ALA A 4 36.09 4.99 -4.77
C ALA A 4 36.54 5.64 -3.46
N ARG A 5 37.73 6.26 -3.44
CA ARG A 5 38.26 6.97 -2.26
C ARG A 5 37.47 8.24 -1.90
N ARG A 6 36.77 8.87 -2.84
CA ARG A 6 35.97 10.09 -2.58
C ARG A 6 34.61 9.81 -1.95
N HIS A 7 34.03 8.61 -2.12
CA HIS A 7 32.70 8.28 -1.64
C HIS A 7 32.65 7.38 -0.40
N ILE A 8 33.74 6.71 -0.05
CA ILE A 8 33.84 5.91 1.17
C ILE A 8 34.54 6.77 2.24
N LYS A 9 33.76 7.32 3.18
CA LYS A 9 34.31 8.13 4.29
C LYS A 9 35.38 7.38 5.12
N HIS A 10 35.33 6.04 5.17
CA HIS A 10 36.26 5.17 5.89
C HIS A 10 36.55 3.87 5.12
N PRO A 11 37.40 3.86 4.08
CA PRO A 11 37.68 2.67 3.28
C PRO A 11 38.28 1.52 4.09
N ALA A 12 39.07 1.83 5.12
CA ALA A 12 39.66 0.82 6.02
C ALA A 12 38.57 0.11 6.86
N GLN A 13 37.55 0.81 7.33
CA GLN A 13 36.45 0.25 8.11
C GLN A 13 35.56 -0.64 7.24
N PHE A 14 35.26 -0.24 6.01
CA PHE A 14 34.50 -1.06 5.05
C PHE A 14 35.25 -2.38 4.75
N LEU A 15 36.54 -2.31 4.49
CA LEU A 15 37.34 -3.51 4.26
C LEU A 15 37.36 -4.42 5.49
N PHE A 16 37.46 -3.84 6.70
CA PHE A 16 37.47 -4.59 7.94
C PHE A 16 36.13 -5.33 8.16
N CYS A 17 35.00 -4.70 7.94
CA CYS A 17 33.67 -5.35 8.03
C CYS A 17 33.53 -6.50 7.01
N ASN A 18 34.03 -6.34 5.79
CA ASN A 18 34.00 -7.41 4.79
C ASN A 18 34.90 -8.60 5.21
N ILE A 19 36.05 -8.34 5.82
CA ILE A 19 36.91 -9.39 6.37
C ILE A 19 36.17 -10.13 7.51
N LEU A 20 35.51 -9.45 8.42
CA LEU A 20 34.70 -10.07 9.48
C LEU A 20 33.60 -10.95 8.91
N ARG A 21 32.92 -10.46 7.86
CA ARG A 21 31.88 -11.23 7.16
C ARG A 21 32.44 -12.52 6.53
N LEU A 22 33.63 -12.47 5.96
CA LEU A 22 34.27 -13.66 5.40
C LEU A 22 34.58 -14.69 6.50
N TYR A 23 35.09 -14.27 7.66
CA TYR A 23 35.29 -15.17 8.81
C TYR A 23 33.99 -15.77 9.31
N GLN A 24 32.89 -14.99 9.39
CA GLN A 24 31.58 -15.52 9.74
C GLN A 24 31.10 -16.60 8.75
N LEU A 25 31.25 -16.37 7.45
CA LEU A 25 30.89 -17.33 6.40
C LEU A 25 31.75 -18.61 6.45
N GLN A 26 32.99 -18.51 6.94
CA GLN A 26 33.86 -19.66 7.19
C GLN A 26 33.55 -20.40 8.50
N GLY A 27 32.65 -19.86 9.33
CA GLY A 27 32.33 -20.42 10.66
C GLY A 27 33.36 -20.09 11.74
N ASP A 28 34.36 -19.24 11.44
CA ASP A 28 35.37 -18.80 12.42
C ASP A 28 34.83 -17.64 13.27
N HIS A 29 33.82 -17.95 14.09
CA HIS A 29 33.21 -16.99 15.00
C HIS A 29 34.16 -16.48 16.08
N GLY A 30 35.15 -17.29 16.49
CA GLY A 30 36.15 -16.89 17.48
C GLY A 30 36.97 -15.68 17.04
N THR A 31 37.51 -15.75 15.82
CA THR A 31 38.27 -14.63 15.24
C THR A 31 37.40 -13.38 15.07
N VAL A 32 36.12 -13.52 14.68
CA VAL A 32 35.18 -12.38 14.57
C VAL A 32 34.98 -11.71 15.92
N ILE A 33 34.74 -12.48 16.98
CA ILE A 33 34.55 -11.98 18.34
C ILE A 33 35.78 -11.22 18.81
N ASP A 34 36.97 -11.82 18.69
CA ASP A 34 38.22 -11.22 19.13
C ASP A 34 38.53 -9.90 18.43
N ARG A 35 38.40 -9.87 17.11
CA ARG A 35 38.63 -8.69 16.30
C ARG A 35 37.60 -7.60 16.58
N SER A 36 36.33 -7.95 16.70
CA SER A 36 35.26 -6.99 17.02
C SER A 36 35.47 -6.35 18.40
N ILE A 37 35.77 -7.15 19.45
CA ILE A 37 36.08 -6.66 20.79
C ILE A 37 37.26 -5.70 20.79
N ASN A 38 38.31 -5.99 20.00
CA ASN A 38 39.48 -5.12 19.94
C ASN A 38 39.20 -3.82 19.21
N GLU A 39 38.49 -3.86 18.09
CA GLU A 39 38.17 -2.65 17.31
C GLU A 39 37.14 -1.76 17.99
N LEU A 40 36.23 -2.31 18.77
CA LEU A 40 35.28 -1.55 19.59
C LEU A 40 35.94 -0.67 20.66
N LYS A 41 37.23 -0.88 20.99
CA LYS A 41 38.01 0.07 21.84
C LYS A 41 38.21 1.40 21.12
N ASN A 42 38.44 1.35 19.80
CA ASN A 42 38.74 2.52 18.98
C ASN A 42 37.47 3.18 18.47
N ASN A 43 36.43 2.35 18.20
CA ASN A 43 35.14 2.75 17.62
C ASN A 43 33.94 2.21 18.40
N PRO A 44 33.69 2.68 19.65
CA PRO A 44 32.63 2.15 20.50
C PRO A 44 31.20 2.36 19.97
N ASP A 45 30.99 3.33 19.09
CA ASP A 45 29.70 3.68 18.51
C ASP A 45 29.42 3.00 17.15
N ASN A 46 30.34 2.15 16.69
CA ASN A 46 30.17 1.43 15.43
C ASN A 46 29.21 0.25 15.57
N TRP A 47 27.96 0.45 15.16
CA TRP A 47 26.89 -0.54 15.31
C TRP A 47 27.16 -1.84 14.52
N SER A 48 27.80 -1.75 13.35
CA SER A 48 28.15 -2.94 12.57
C SER A 48 29.08 -3.88 13.37
N LEU A 49 30.03 -3.35 14.13
CA LEU A 49 30.93 -4.19 14.96
C LEU A 49 30.15 -4.87 16.10
N TRP A 50 29.20 -4.18 16.72
CA TRP A 50 28.31 -4.76 17.72
C TRP A 50 27.47 -5.91 17.12
N THR A 51 26.93 -5.73 15.91
CA THR A 51 26.18 -6.77 15.21
C THR A 51 27.06 -8.00 14.97
N PHE A 52 28.26 -7.82 14.39
CA PHE A 52 29.20 -8.92 14.18
C PHE A 52 29.53 -9.64 15.49
N LEU A 53 29.78 -8.89 16.56
CA LEU A 53 30.08 -9.45 17.88
C LEU A 53 28.93 -10.29 18.40
N PHE A 54 27.71 -9.78 18.41
CA PHE A 54 26.56 -10.49 18.94
C PHE A 54 26.21 -11.72 18.08
N ASP A 55 26.14 -11.60 16.77
CA ASP A 55 25.77 -12.70 15.89
C ASP A 55 26.77 -13.84 16.01
N SER A 56 28.07 -13.55 16.06
CA SER A 56 29.11 -14.57 16.25
C SER A 56 29.10 -15.16 17.64
N THR A 57 28.84 -14.35 18.69
CA THR A 57 28.74 -14.84 20.09
C THR A 57 27.59 -15.82 20.21
N PHE A 58 26.38 -15.47 19.73
CA PHE A 58 25.22 -16.34 19.86
C PHE A 58 25.25 -17.55 18.92
N ALA A 59 25.93 -17.47 17.78
CA ALA A 59 26.23 -18.63 16.95
C ALA A 59 27.16 -19.62 17.69
N SER A 60 28.17 -19.11 18.39
CA SER A 60 29.12 -19.93 19.16
C SER A 60 28.46 -20.56 20.40
N VAL A 61 27.62 -19.79 21.12
CA VAL A 61 26.94 -20.23 22.35
C VAL A 61 26.10 -21.48 22.15
N LYS A 62 25.53 -21.70 20.95
CA LYS A 62 24.72 -22.88 20.63
C LYS A 62 25.50 -24.21 20.65
N ASN A 63 26.82 -24.18 20.48
CA ASN A 63 27.64 -25.35 20.18
C ASN A 63 28.74 -25.63 21.23
N ILE A 64 28.74 -24.93 22.38
CA ILE A 64 29.78 -25.05 23.41
C ILE A 64 29.19 -25.45 24.76
N GLU A 65 30.03 -26.02 25.66
CA GLU A 65 29.67 -26.38 27.00
C GLU A 65 29.31 -25.17 27.88
N GLU A 66 28.48 -25.37 28.90
CA GLU A 66 27.95 -24.32 29.77
C GLU A 66 29.03 -23.42 30.40
N GLU A 67 30.16 -24.02 30.82
CA GLU A 67 31.24 -23.24 31.42
C GLU A 67 31.98 -22.36 30.41
N ALA A 68 32.11 -22.85 29.15
CA ALA A 68 32.66 -22.08 28.06
C ALA A 68 31.69 -20.98 27.58
N LYS A 69 30.37 -21.23 27.59
CA LYS A 69 29.34 -20.21 27.34
C LYS A 69 29.47 -19.07 28.33
N LYS A 70 29.55 -19.38 29.62
CA LYS A 70 29.69 -18.38 30.68
C LYS A 70 30.92 -17.52 30.47
N ARG A 71 32.10 -18.13 30.24
CA ARG A 71 33.34 -17.37 29.99
C ARG A 71 33.25 -16.48 28.78
N LEU A 72 32.61 -16.93 27.70
CA LEU A 72 32.43 -16.12 26.50
C LEU A 72 31.50 -14.92 26.76
N LEU A 73 30.38 -15.15 27.43
CA LEU A 73 29.44 -14.09 27.80
C LEU A 73 30.04 -13.11 28.79
N ASP A 74 30.75 -13.59 29.82
CA ASP A 74 31.48 -12.73 30.78
C ASP A 74 32.43 -11.75 30.05
N ARG A 75 33.18 -12.27 29.07
CA ARG A 75 34.10 -11.47 28.27
C ARG A 75 33.39 -10.37 27.46
N VAL A 76 32.22 -10.68 26.88
CA VAL A 76 31.39 -9.70 26.13
C VAL A 76 30.81 -8.66 27.10
N VAL A 77 30.29 -9.09 28.24
CA VAL A 77 29.75 -8.20 29.29
C VAL A 77 30.84 -7.26 29.82
N GLU A 78 32.02 -7.81 30.20
CA GLU A 78 33.15 -6.98 30.67
C GLU A 78 33.54 -5.92 29.64
N ARG A 79 33.51 -6.26 28.34
CA ARG A 79 33.79 -5.29 27.28
C ARG A 79 32.74 -4.18 27.26
N ILE A 80 31.44 -4.53 27.30
CA ILE A 80 30.35 -3.54 27.30
C ILE A 80 30.49 -2.62 28.55
N LEU A 81 30.61 -3.21 29.70
CA LEU A 81 30.70 -2.45 30.96
C LEU A 81 31.94 -1.55 31.01
N SER A 82 33.09 -2.03 30.51
CA SER A 82 34.29 -1.21 30.42
C SER A 82 34.11 0.01 29.51
N LEU A 83 33.43 -0.14 28.39
CA LEU A 83 33.16 0.96 27.45
C LEU A 83 32.10 1.96 27.98
N VAL A 84 31.09 1.48 28.71
CA VAL A 84 30.09 2.34 29.37
C VAL A 84 30.74 3.13 30.53
N ALA A 85 31.65 2.51 31.28
CA ALA A 85 32.32 3.16 32.42
C ALA A 85 33.35 4.21 31.98
N GLU A 86 33.79 4.23 30.74
CA GLU A 86 34.81 5.16 30.25
C GLU A 86 34.23 6.56 30.04
N PRO A 87 34.75 7.59 30.69
CA PRO A 87 34.20 8.96 30.66
C PRO A 87 34.13 9.56 29.25
N LEU A 88 35.06 9.20 28.36
CA LEU A 88 35.09 9.64 26.95
C LEU A 88 33.93 9.10 26.13
N ASN A 89 33.36 7.98 26.55
CA ASN A 89 32.25 7.30 25.83
C ASN A 89 30.88 7.73 26.37
N LYS A 90 30.76 8.56 27.37
CA LYS A 90 29.50 8.95 28.03
C LYS A 90 28.46 9.51 27.05
N MET A 91 28.91 10.12 25.95
CA MET A 91 28.01 10.67 24.89
C MET A 91 27.86 9.77 23.68
N LEU A 92 28.40 8.55 23.72
CA LEU A 92 28.30 7.57 22.66
C LEU A 92 27.17 6.59 22.93
N ARG A 93 26.27 6.40 21.97
CA ARG A 93 25.06 5.58 22.14
C ARG A 93 25.34 4.07 22.09
N GLY A 94 26.30 3.67 21.26
CA GLY A 94 26.61 2.27 20.97
C GLY A 94 26.78 1.39 22.21
N PRO A 95 27.63 1.72 23.19
CA PRO A 95 27.81 0.89 24.38
C PRO A 95 26.56 0.71 25.22
N TYR A 96 25.73 1.75 25.37
CA TYR A 96 24.48 1.67 26.14
C TYR A 96 23.42 0.80 25.42
N LEU A 97 23.29 0.94 24.10
CA LEU A 97 22.40 0.10 23.30
C LEU A 97 22.90 -1.34 23.22
N ALA A 98 24.21 -1.55 23.18
CA ALA A 98 24.81 -2.89 23.19
C ALA A 98 24.46 -3.65 24.46
N ARG A 99 24.42 -2.99 25.62
CA ARG A 99 23.98 -3.58 26.89
C ARG A 99 22.53 -4.07 26.83
N LEU A 100 21.62 -3.25 26.35
CA LEU A 100 20.22 -3.61 26.16
C LEU A 100 20.04 -4.74 25.12
N THR A 101 20.81 -4.66 24.01
CA THR A 101 20.78 -5.67 22.96
C THR A 101 21.29 -7.02 23.42
N LEU A 102 22.32 -7.04 24.27
CA LEU A 102 22.81 -8.29 24.87
C LEU A 102 21.71 -8.97 25.68
N ILE A 103 21.05 -8.22 26.59
CA ILE A 103 19.96 -8.75 27.41
C ILE A 103 18.83 -9.28 26.53
N ARG A 104 18.44 -8.52 25.50
CA ARG A 104 17.43 -8.93 24.55
C ARG A 104 17.79 -10.27 23.85
N LYS A 105 19.01 -10.37 23.32
CA LYS A 105 19.47 -11.60 22.67
C LYS A 105 19.59 -12.79 23.62
N LEU A 106 19.92 -12.57 24.89
CA LEU A 106 19.88 -13.60 25.93
C LEU A 106 18.45 -14.12 26.14
N VAL A 107 17.45 -13.23 26.20
CA VAL A 107 16.02 -13.60 26.27
C VAL A 107 15.58 -14.37 25.03
N GLU A 108 15.86 -13.85 23.85
CA GLU A 108 15.45 -14.45 22.56
C GLU A 108 16.03 -15.85 22.30
N ASN A 109 17.18 -16.17 22.90
CA ASN A 109 17.84 -17.49 22.72
C ASN A 109 17.63 -18.43 23.89
N ASP A 110 16.69 -18.17 24.82
CA ASP A 110 16.42 -18.99 26.02
C ASP A 110 17.68 -19.29 26.89
N VAL A 111 18.69 -18.45 26.79
CA VAL A 111 19.93 -18.57 27.57
C VAL A 111 19.78 -17.95 28.96
N LEU A 112 18.61 -17.40 29.25
CA LEU A 112 18.34 -16.60 30.44
C LEU A 112 17.77 -17.42 31.60
N ALA A 113 18.65 -17.99 32.42
CA ALA A 113 18.29 -18.22 33.81
C ALA A 113 18.46 -16.90 34.58
N SER A 114 17.52 -16.53 35.48
CA SER A 114 17.61 -15.33 36.32
C SER A 114 18.97 -15.23 37.06
N SER A 115 19.52 -16.38 37.42
CA SER A 115 20.86 -16.52 38.00
C SER A 115 22.00 -16.08 37.09
N LEU A 116 21.81 -16.04 35.77
CA LEU A 116 22.83 -15.63 34.81
C LEU A 116 22.95 -14.10 34.73
N LEU A 117 21.85 -13.37 34.83
CA LEU A 117 21.84 -11.90 34.88
C LEU A 117 22.58 -11.38 36.12
N ASP A 118 22.32 -11.98 37.28
CA ASP A 118 23.03 -11.65 38.52
C ASP A 118 24.51 -12.00 38.42
N THR A 119 24.84 -13.16 37.87
CA THR A 119 26.22 -13.62 37.67
C THR A 119 26.96 -12.72 36.68
N LEU A 120 26.29 -12.25 35.62
CA LEU A 120 26.85 -11.36 34.61
C LEU A 120 26.86 -9.89 35.03
N LYS A 121 26.44 -9.56 36.26
CA LYS A 121 26.35 -8.17 36.78
C LYS A 121 25.50 -7.27 35.87
N LEU A 122 24.48 -7.81 35.22
CA LEU A 122 23.52 -7.07 34.46
C LEU A 122 22.34 -6.73 35.36
N HIS A 123 22.23 -5.44 35.69
CA HIS A 123 21.14 -4.92 36.50
C HIS A 123 19.80 -4.96 35.75
N ASP A 124 18.73 -4.46 36.39
CA ASP A 124 17.40 -4.37 35.79
C ASP A 124 17.44 -3.60 34.46
N PRO A 125 16.90 -4.18 33.35
CA PRO A 125 16.79 -3.52 32.06
C PRO A 125 16.10 -2.14 32.13
N LEU A 126 15.13 -1.97 33.04
CA LEU A 126 14.41 -0.72 33.25
C LEU A 126 15.34 0.44 33.66
N GLU A 127 16.32 0.15 34.52
CA GLU A 127 17.32 1.15 34.91
C GLU A 127 18.19 1.57 33.72
N TYR A 128 18.51 0.63 32.83
CA TYR A 128 19.27 0.94 31.62
C TYR A 128 18.49 1.74 30.60
N LEU A 129 17.18 1.47 30.46
CA LEU A 129 16.28 2.27 29.63
C LEU A 129 16.20 3.71 30.16
N PHE A 130 16.02 3.87 31.46
CA PHE A 130 15.94 5.18 32.09
C PHE A 130 17.27 5.95 32.03
N GLU A 131 18.40 5.27 32.22
CA GLU A 131 19.74 5.86 32.06
C GLU A 131 19.93 6.36 30.61
N TYR A 132 19.51 5.57 29.62
CA TYR A 132 19.59 5.96 28.22
C TYR A 132 18.77 7.23 27.94
N ILE A 133 17.54 7.30 28.44
CA ILE A 133 16.69 8.49 28.31
C ILE A 133 17.40 9.71 28.94
N ARG A 134 17.92 9.58 30.12
CA ARG A 134 18.61 10.69 30.79
C ARG A 134 19.82 11.22 30.03
N LEU A 135 20.53 10.38 29.31
CA LEU A 135 21.74 10.76 28.57
C LEU A 135 21.43 11.28 27.16
N PHE A 136 20.39 10.73 26.53
CA PHE A 136 20.17 10.95 25.10
C PHE A 136 18.80 11.54 24.75
N TYR A 137 18.02 12.02 25.72
CA TYR A 137 16.68 12.61 25.51
C TYR A 137 16.68 13.74 24.47
N SER A 138 17.76 14.52 24.37
CA SER A 138 17.89 15.62 23.41
C SER A 138 18.14 15.17 21.96
N LYS A 139 18.29 13.87 21.73
CA LYS A 139 18.54 13.31 20.39
C LYS A 139 17.22 12.86 19.75
N PRO A 140 16.95 13.26 18.50
CA PRO A 140 15.73 12.83 17.78
C PRO A 140 15.53 11.32 17.70
N CYS A 141 16.63 10.54 17.70
CA CYS A 141 16.62 9.08 17.63
C CYS A 141 16.34 8.38 18.97
N CYS A 142 16.32 9.09 20.12
CA CYS A 142 16.24 8.48 21.44
C CYS A 142 15.11 7.44 21.55
N TYR A 143 13.89 7.78 21.16
CA TYR A 143 12.77 6.86 21.19
C TYR A 143 12.95 5.68 20.22
N VAL A 144 13.42 5.96 19.00
CA VAL A 144 13.62 4.92 17.96
C VAL A 144 14.64 3.89 18.42
N ASP A 145 15.70 4.34 19.06
CA ASP A 145 16.73 3.49 19.66
C ASP A 145 16.15 2.60 20.80
N LEU A 146 15.18 3.10 21.57
CA LEU A 146 14.57 2.39 22.68
C LEU A 146 13.38 1.50 22.30
N LYS A 147 12.69 1.81 21.19
CA LYS A 147 11.50 1.07 20.74
C LYS A 147 11.68 -0.45 20.77
N PRO A 148 12.80 -1.04 20.30
CA PRO A 148 13.02 -2.48 20.33
C PRO A 148 13.14 -3.11 21.72
N PHE A 149 13.22 -2.29 22.78
CA PHE A 149 13.45 -2.74 24.17
C PHE A 149 12.25 -2.44 25.08
N LEU A 150 11.18 -1.82 24.58
CA LEU A 150 10.01 -1.47 25.38
C LEU A 150 9.31 -2.70 25.98
N PHE A 151 9.45 -3.87 25.38
CA PHE A 151 8.91 -5.12 25.91
C PHE A 151 9.48 -5.55 27.26
N PHE A 152 10.60 -4.97 27.71
CA PHE A 152 11.12 -5.17 29.05
C PHE A 152 10.25 -4.52 30.13
N ILE A 153 9.44 -3.52 29.76
CA ILE A 153 8.54 -2.83 30.66
C ILE A 153 7.24 -3.62 30.75
N LYS A 154 7.03 -4.31 31.87
CA LYS A 154 5.80 -5.09 32.11
C LYS A 154 4.64 -4.15 32.42
N ASP A 155 3.41 -4.62 32.22
CA ASP A 155 2.20 -3.80 32.37
C ASP A 155 2.06 -3.19 33.78
N ASP A 156 2.46 -3.93 34.81
CA ASP A 156 2.48 -3.47 36.20
C ASP A 156 3.56 -2.42 36.53
N GLN A 157 4.54 -2.26 35.65
CA GLN A 157 5.67 -1.33 35.80
C GLN A 157 5.51 -0.05 34.96
N VAL A 158 4.56 -0.02 34.02
CA VAL A 158 4.38 1.09 33.07
C VAL A 158 4.16 2.41 33.80
N ASP A 159 3.24 2.46 34.77
CA ASP A 159 2.88 3.70 35.46
C ASP A 159 4.07 4.27 36.27
N ASN A 160 4.80 3.39 36.96
CA ASN A 160 5.98 3.80 37.71
C ASN A 160 7.10 4.31 36.79
N PHE A 161 7.36 3.59 35.69
CA PHE A 161 8.38 4.01 34.73
C PHE A 161 8.03 5.36 34.09
N MET A 162 6.77 5.54 33.67
CA MET A 162 6.32 6.80 33.08
C MET A 162 6.33 7.96 34.07
N GLN A 163 6.01 7.71 35.35
CA GLN A 163 6.13 8.72 36.41
C GLN A 163 7.57 9.17 36.56
N ARG A 164 8.54 8.24 36.59
CA ARG A 164 9.98 8.58 36.69
C ARG A 164 10.44 9.43 35.49
N VAL A 165 9.97 9.13 34.29
CA VAL A 165 10.31 9.92 33.09
C VAL A 165 9.66 11.32 33.18
N SER A 166 8.42 11.41 33.65
CA SER A 166 7.72 12.69 33.89
C SER A 166 8.41 13.58 34.89
N ASP A 167 8.83 13.01 36.01
CA ASP A 167 9.56 13.73 37.06
C ASP A 167 10.89 14.26 36.53
N PHE A 168 11.61 13.45 35.73
CA PHE A 168 12.85 13.91 35.10
C PHE A 168 12.61 15.08 34.13
N ILE A 169 11.54 15.05 33.32
CA ILE A 169 11.20 16.14 32.40
C ILE A 169 10.81 17.41 33.18
N THR A 170 10.11 17.26 34.29
CA THR A 170 9.73 18.37 35.13
C THR A 170 10.98 19.07 35.70
N LEU A 171 11.94 18.32 36.21
CA LEU A 171 13.24 18.85 36.65
C LEU A 171 13.98 19.58 35.53
N LEU A 172 13.99 19.00 34.30
CA LEU A 172 14.60 19.66 33.15
C LEU A 172 13.91 20.98 32.79
N LYS A 173 12.59 21.08 32.92
CA LYS A 173 11.83 22.32 32.68
C LYS A 173 12.18 23.39 33.73
N GLU A 174 12.32 23.00 34.99
CA GLU A 174 12.70 23.90 36.08
C GLU A 174 14.14 24.44 35.92
N GLU A 175 15.09 23.58 35.57
CA GLU A 175 16.47 23.97 35.27
C GLU A 175 16.58 24.94 34.10
N HIS A 176 15.78 24.70 33.01
CA HIS A 176 15.82 25.52 31.81
C HIS A 176 15.10 26.86 31.90
N ASN A 177 14.11 27.00 32.81
CA ASN A 177 13.50 28.30 33.11
C ASN A 177 14.52 29.30 33.71
N GLN A 178 15.62 28.79 34.21
CA GLN A 178 16.72 29.61 34.75
C GLN A 178 17.77 29.98 33.69
N GLU A 179 17.89 29.25 32.58
CA GLU A 179 18.84 29.49 31.50
C GLU A 179 18.12 29.87 30.18
N LYS A 180 18.16 31.14 29.80
CA LYS A 180 17.65 31.58 28.47
C LYS A 180 18.50 30.98 27.36
N GLY A 181 17.99 29.97 26.63
CA GLY A 181 18.58 29.53 25.36
C GLY A 181 18.56 28.07 24.97
N LYS A 182 17.94 27.13 25.71
CA LYS A 182 17.95 25.70 25.38
C LYS A 182 16.54 25.06 25.30
N THR A 183 15.58 25.79 24.81
CA THR A 183 14.16 25.33 24.66
C THR A 183 14.02 24.05 23.84
N THR A 184 14.82 23.89 22.80
CA THR A 184 14.78 22.74 21.90
C THR A 184 15.01 21.40 22.60
N ASN A 185 15.92 21.33 23.58
CA ASN A 185 16.20 20.09 24.31
C ASN A 185 15.01 19.63 25.17
N VAL A 186 14.25 20.56 25.73
CA VAL A 186 13.05 20.28 26.53
C VAL A 186 11.95 19.72 25.64
N HIS A 187 11.79 20.25 24.42
CA HIS A 187 10.84 19.70 23.44
C HIS A 187 11.17 18.25 23.08
N TRP A 188 12.44 17.92 22.88
CA TRP A 188 12.83 16.53 22.60
C TRP A 188 12.58 15.59 23.78
N ALA A 189 12.77 16.03 25.01
CA ALA A 189 12.42 15.24 26.20
C ALA A 189 10.91 14.96 26.25
N ASP A 190 10.09 15.97 26.02
CA ASP A 190 8.64 15.83 25.98
C ASP A 190 8.18 14.91 24.82
N ILE A 191 8.78 15.05 23.62
CA ILE A 191 8.52 14.16 22.48
C ILE A 191 8.83 12.70 22.82
N VAL A 192 9.95 12.43 23.51
CA VAL A 192 10.29 11.08 23.96
C VAL A 192 9.20 10.54 24.89
N TYR A 193 8.72 11.37 25.83
CA TYR A 193 7.64 11.00 26.75
C TYR A 193 6.33 10.68 26.00
N GLN A 194 5.90 11.53 25.08
CA GLN A 194 4.68 11.32 24.29
C GLN A 194 4.78 10.05 23.43
N ARG A 195 5.93 9.80 22.83
CA ARG A 195 6.19 8.58 22.05
C ARG A 195 6.21 7.32 22.94
N LEU A 196 6.75 7.42 24.16
CA LEU A 196 6.70 6.32 25.14
C LEU A 196 5.27 6.03 25.58
N GLN A 197 4.45 7.07 25.87
CA GLN A 197 3.03 6.89 26.17
C GLN A 197 2.33 6.10 25.06
N ARG A 198 2.58 6.46 23.82
CA ARG A 198 2.00 5.75 22.68
C ARG A 198 2.55 4.33 22.54
N GLY A 199 3.88 4.14 22.58
CA GLY A 199 4.53 2.84 22.43
C GLY A 199 4.23 1.84 23.57
N LEU A 200 3.78 2.34 24.73
CA LEU A 200 3.34 1.52 25.87
C LEU A 200 1.81 1.36 25.92
N GLY A 201 1.08 1.80 24.89
CA GLY A 201 -0.37 1.61 24.78
C GLY A 201 -1.22 2.53 25.65
N LEU A 202 -0.64 3.57 26.27
CA LEU A 202 -1.40 4.49 27.12
C LEU A 202 -2.35 5.37 26.30
N HIS A 203 -1.99 5.73 25.09
CA HIS A 203 -2.85 6.52 24.21
C HIS A 203 -4.10 5.74 23.73
N GLU A 204 -4.06 4.41 23.71
CA GLU A 204 -5.23 3.60 23.37
C GLU A 204 -6.31 3.64 24.45
N LYS A 205 -5.89 3.77 25.71
CA LYS A 205 -6.79 3.81 26.86
C LYS A 205 -7.55 5.14 26.99
N LEU A 206 -7.14 6.16 26.24
CA LEU A 206 -7.76 7.50 26.28
C LEU A 206 -9.12 7.50 25.58
N SER A 207 -10.09 8.15 26.20
CA SER A 207 -11.38 8.48 25.58
C SER A 207 -11.21 9.46 24.40
N ALA A 208 -12.22 9.61 23.57
CA ALA A 208 -12.21 10.53 22.44
C ALA A 208 -11.90 11.99 22.87
N VAL A 209 -12.50 12.42 23.98
CA VAL A 209 -12.27 13.76 24.55
C VAL A 209 -10.83 13.92 25.02
N GLU A 210 -10.27 12.92 25.70
CA GLU A 210 -8.89 12.96 26.18
C GLU A 210 -7.90 12.93 25.03
N LYS A 211 -8.15 12.15 23.96
CA LYS A 211 -7.33 12.17 22.73
C LYS A 211 -7.31 13.57 22.10
N ARG A 212 -8.47 14.26 22.00
CA ARG A 212 -8.54 15.64 21.47
C ARG A 212 -7.84 16.66 22.37
N ARG A 213 -7.91 16.48 23.70
CA ARG A 213 -7.11 17.30 24.64
C ARG A 213 -5.61 17.08 24.45
N ALA A 214 -5.16 15.85 24.22
CA ALA A 214 -3.77 15.56 23.88
C ALA A 214 -3.36 16.20 22.56
N VAL A 215 -4.22 16.16 21.53
CA VAL A 215 -4.03 16.88 20.26
C VAL A 215 -3.88 18.39 20.52
N THR A 216 -4.77 18.98 21.34
CA THR A 216 -4.69 20.39 21.74
C THR A 216 -3.34 20.73 22.34
N TYR A 217 -2.84 19.89 23.25
CA TYR A 217 -1.51 20.07 23.83
C TYR A 217 -0.41 20.05 22.76
N MET A 218 -0.45 19.07 21.85
CA MET A 218 0.56 18.93 20.79
C MET A 218 0.55 20.10 19.80
N VAL A 219 -0.63 20.61 19.43
CA VAL A 219 -0.76 21.80 18.56
C VAL A 219 -0.13 23.03 19.21
N LYS A 220 -0.34 23.25 20.52
CA LYS A 220 0.34 24.32 21.26
C LYS A 220 1.85 24.15 21.26
N MET A 221 2.33 22.91 21.36
CA MET A 221 3.78 22.64 21.31
C MET A 221 4.37 22.92 19.91
N ILE A 222 3.62 22.70 18.82
CA ILE A 222 4.04 23.07 17.46
C ILE A 222 4.33 24.58 17.40
N ASP A 223 3.43 25.42 17.89
CA ASP A 223 3.62 26.89 17.91
C ASP A 223 4.81 27.32 18.77
N CYS A 224 5.11 26.56 19.83
CA CYS A 224 6.26 26.83 20.70
C CYS A 224 7.62 26.41 20.10
N CYS A 225 7.61 25.56 19.05
CA CYS A 225 8.83 25.02 18.41
C CYS A 225 9.40 25.92 17.31
N SER A 226 9.36 27.25 17.48
CA SER A 226 9.85 28.22 16.47
C SER A 226 11.30 27.96 16.00
N ASP A 227 12.12 27.31 16.83
CA ASP A 227 13.54 27.07 16.59
C ASP A 227 13.83 25.67 16.01
N SER A 228 12.83 24.80 15.82
CA SER A 228 13.01 23.41 15.36
C SER A 228 11.82 22.86 14.58
N ASP A 229 11.85 23.05 13.25
CA ASP A 229 10.86 22.46 12.34
C ASP A 229 10.70 20.95 12.54
N LEU A 230 11.80 20.24 12.86
CA LEU A 230 11.76 18.79 13.07
C LEU A 230 10.97 18.42 14.33
N ALA A 231 11.08 19.17 15.42
CA ALA A 231 10.31 18.92 16.64
C ALA A 231 8.81 19.22 16.41
N ALA A 232 8.52 20.35 15.73
CA ALA A 232 7.15 20.70 15.32
C ALA A 232 6.50 19.61 14.48
N ALA A 233 7.20 19.10 13.47
CA ALA A 233 6.73 17.99 12.63
C ALA A 233 6.41 16.73 13.45
N VAL A 234 7.23 16.40 14.44
CA VAL A 234 6.99 15.20 15.28
C VAL A 234 5.74 15.36 16.15
N TYR A 235 5.50 16.53 16.73
CA TYR A 235 4.25 16.79 17.45
C TYR A 235 3.04 16.69 16.51
N ALA A 236 3.15 17.21 15.29
CA ALA A 236 2.11 17.10 14.28
C ALA A 236 1.79 15.63 13.95
N HIS A 237 2.81 14.79 13.77
CA HIS A 237 2.63 13.36 13.50
C HIS A 237 1.98 12.63 14.67
N LEU A 238 2.34 12.95 15.92
CA LEU A 238 1.70 12.37 17.11
C LEU A 238 0.23 12.77 17.21
N ALA A 239 -0.09 14.05 16.97
CA ALA A 239 -1.47 14.54 16.93
C ALA A 239 -2.28 13.85 15.82
N ALA A 240 -1.71 13.73 14.62
CA ALA A 240 -2.33 13.03 13.51
C ALA A 240 -2.59 11.55 13.82
N ASN A 241 -1.66 10.87 14.50
CA ASN A 241 -1.87 9.48 14.93
C ASN A 241 -3.04 9.33 15.89
N LEU A 242 -3.23 10.24 16.84
CA LEU A 242 -4.37 10.22 17.77
C LEU A 242 -5.72 10.39 17.06
N LEU A 243 -5.77 11.31 16.09
CA LEU A 243 -6.98 11.53 15.29
C LEU A 243 -7.26 10.34 14.34
N TRP A 244 -6.19 9.74 13.78
CA TRP A 244 -6.31 8.53 12.98
C TRP A 244 -6.85 7.35 13.79
N ASP A 245 -6.40 7.18 15.03
CA ASP A 245 -6.93 6.14 15.93
C ASP A 245 -8.44 6.30 16.15
N LEU A 246 -8.92 7.54 16.37
CA LEU A 246 -10.36 7.80 16.51
C LEU A 246 -11.14 7.44 15.25
N TYR A 247 -10.58 7.69 14.07
CA TYR A 247 -11.19 7.31 12.81
C TYR A 247 -11.16 5.79 12.61
N ALA A 248 -10.01 5.15 12.83
CA ALA A 248 -9.82 3.72 12.58
C ALA A 248 -10.63 2.84 13.53
N ASP A 249 -10.77 3.25 14.81
CA ASP A 249 -11.49 2.47 15.82
C ASP A 249 -13.02 2.54 15.65
N ASN A 250 -13.56 3.71 15.28
CA ASN A 250 -15.00 3.97 15.34
C ASN A 250 -15.61 4.43 14.00
N GLY A 251 -14.81 4.56 12.93
CA GLY A 251 -15.25 5.15 11.67
C GLY A 251 -15.63 6.63 11.80
N ASN A 252 -15.08 7.34 12.80
CA ASN A 252 -15.44 8.73 13.12
C ASN A 252 -14.94 9.68 12.02
N ALA A 253 -15.82 10.06 11.09
CA ALA A 253 -15.50 10.96 9.99
C ALA A 253 -15.00 12.35 10.46
N ASP A 254 -15.49 12.83 11.61
CA ASP A 254 -15.08 14.13 12.17
C ASP A 254 -13.59 14.10 12.52
N ALA A 255 -13.12 13.02 13.15
CA ALA A 255 -11.72 12.88 13.51
C ALA A 255 -10.78 12.83 12.28
N LEU A 256 -11.20 12.17 11.19
CA LEU A 256 -10.43 12.17 9.94
C LEU A 256 -10.41 13.56 9.31
N TYR A 257 -11.53 14.28 9.37
CA TYR A 257 -11.61 15.65 8.88
C TYR A 257 -10.74 16.60 9.70
N GLU A 258 -10.79 16.50 11.03
CA GLU A 258 -9.92 17.26 11.94
C GLU A 258 -8.42 16.99 11.66
N LEU A 259 -8.05 15.73 11.37
CA LEU A 259 -6.70 15.37 10.95
C LEU A 259 -6.28 16.08 9.65
N ILE A 260 -7.16 16.12 8.67
CA ILE A 260 -6.91 16.80 7.39
C ILE A 260 -6.69 18.31 7.63
N LEU A 261 -7.59 18.95 8.39
CA LEU A 261 -7.47 20.38 8.72
C LEU A 261 -6.15 20.68 9.44
N LEU A 262 -5.80 19.87 10.43
CA LEU A 262 -4.57 20.01 11.20
C LEU A 262 -3.32 19.94 10.29
N LEU A 263 -3.25 18.91 9.47
CA LEU A 263 -2.05 18.71 8.64
C LEU A 263 -1.97 19.68 7.46
N GLU A 264 -3.09 20.17 6.91
CA GLU A 264 -3.09 21.27 5.95
C GLU A 264 -2.52 22.56 6.57
N TRP A 265 -2.90 22.88 7.82
CA TRP A 265 -2.32 23.96 8.57
C TRP A 265 -0.82 23.77 8.83
N VAL A 266 -0.41 22.53 9.22
CA VAL A 266 1.01 22.21 9.46
C VAL A 266 1.84 22.43 8.20
N ILE A 267 1.41 21.94 7.04
CA ILE A 267 2.16 22.09 5.79
C ILE A 267 2.26 23.53 5.33
N LYS A 268 1.27 24.39 5.63
CA LYS A 268 1.37 25.83 5.33
C LYS A 268 2.46 26.51 6.15
N ASN A 269 2.62 26.12 7.40
CA ASN A 269 3.59 26.72 8.32
C ASN A 269 4.96 26.04 8.28
N HIS A 270 4.99 24.72 7.99
CA HIS A 270 6.19 23.89 7.94
C HIS A 270 6.25 23.09 6.61
N PRO A 271 6.45 23.76 5.45
CA PRO A 271 6.38 23.13 4.14
C PRO A 271 7.49 22.12 3.87
N SER A 272 8.50 22.04 4.69
CA SER A 272 9.63 21.12 4.58
C SER A 272 9.35 19.71 5.14
N ASP A 273 8.16 19.45 5.71
CA ASP A 273 7.79 18.14 6.27
C ASP A 273 7.14 17.22 5.23
N PRO A 274 7.87 16.24 4.64
CA PRO A 274 7.31 15.33 3.67
C PRO A 274 6.36 14.30 4.30
N ILE A 275 6.53 14.00 5.58
CA ILE A 275 5.73 12.95 6.26
C ILE A 275 4.28 13.40 6.41
N SER A 276 4.04 14.64 6.82
CA SER A 276 2.68 15.22 6.85
C SER A 276 2.00 15.19 5.49
N ALA A 277 2.75 15.42 4.40
CA ALA A 277 2.22 15.31 3.04
C ALA A 277 1.82 13.86 2.68
N ILE A 278 2.62 12.86 3.09
CA ILE A 278 2.32 11.44 2.90
C ILE A 278 1.08 11.03 3.72
N VAL A 279 0.99 11.47 4.97
CA VAL A 279 -0.18 11.22 5.83
C VAL A 279 -1.44 11.84 5.22
N LEU A 280 -1.35 13.06 4.67
CA LEU A 280 -2.46 13.68 3.94
C LEU A 280 -2.84 12.91 2.67
N CYS A 281 -1.89 12.36 1.92
CA CYS A 281 -2.21 11.46 0.81
C CYS A 281 -3.08 10.29 1.30
N LYS A 282 -2.73 9.67 2.43
CA LYS A 282 -3.52 8.58 3.01
C LYS A 282 -4.89 9.04 3.50
N ALA A 283 -4.96 10.15 4.22
CA ALA A 283 -6.22 10.69 4.73
C ALA A 283 -7.20 11.06 3.60
N TYR A 284 -6.73 11.78 2.58
CA TYR A 284 -7.54 12.10 1.40
C TYR A 284 -7.90 10.86 0.57
N SER A 285 -7.05 9.85 0.49
CA SER A 285 -7.35 8.58 -0.17
C SER A 285 -8.51 7.86 0.50
N SER A 286 -8.60 7.90 1.84
CA SER A 286 -9.66 7.23 2.61
C SER A 286 -11.04 7.81 2.33
N ILE A 287 -11.12 9.08 1.91
CA ILE A 287 -12.37 9.76 1.51
C ILE A 287 -12.47 10.00 0.00
N GLY A 288 -11.60 9.39 -0.81
CA GLY A 288 -11.66 9.44 -2.28
C GLY A 288 -11.36 10.81 -2.91
N VAL A 289 -10.68 11.70 -2.21
CA VAL A 289 -10.32 13.06 -2.69
C VAL A 289 -9.04 13.00 -3.52
N THR A 290 -9.14 12.48 -4.71
CA THR A 290 -8.02 12.13 -5.60
C THR A 290 -7.17 13.32 -6.06
N THR A 291 -7.78 14.49 -6.25
CA THR A 291 -7.05 15.70 -6.72
C THR A 291 -6.06 16.19 -5.68
N GLN A 292 -6.39 16.09 -4.38
CA GLN A 292 -5.49 16.48 -3.31
C GLN A 292 -4.34 15.49 -3.17
N VAL A 293 -4.61 14.18 -3.32
CA VAL A 293 -3.54 13.17 -3.38
C VAL A 293 -2.57 13.48 -4.51
N GLN A 294 -3.07 13.80 -5.72
CA GLN A 294 -2.22 14.21 -6.85
C GLN A 294 -1.43 15.50 -6.56
N ARG A 295 -2.04 16.46 -5.84
CA ARG A 295 -1.36 17.70 -5.42
C ARG A 295 -0.16 17.39 -4.52
N PHE A 296 -0.35 16.55 -3.48
CA PHE A 296 0.72 16.18 -2.56
C PHE A 296 1.78 15.30 -3.20
N MET A 297 1.40 14.36 -4.05
CA MET A 297 2.36 13.54 -4.82
C MET A 297 3.28 14.41 -5.70
N ARG A 298 2.75 15.49 -6.30
CA ARG A 298 3.57 16.47 -7.04
C ARG A 298 4.45 17.30 -6.11
N ALA A 299 3.91 17.75 -4.96
CA ALA A 299 4.67 18.53 -3.99
C ALA A 299 5.84 17.74 -3.37
N LEU A 300 5.68 16.43 -3.19
CA LEU A 300 6.74 15.52 -2.74
C LEU A 300 7.86 15.32 -3.77
N ASP A 301 7.65 15.73 -5.02
CA ASP A 301 8.62 15.62 -6.11
C ASP A 301 9.25 14.23 -6.25
N ILE A 302 8.40 13.20 -6.18
CA ILE A 302 8.78 11.79 -6.22
C ILE A 302 9.46 11.44 -7.53
N LYS A 303 10.70 10.96 -7.47
CA LYS A 303 11.57 10.67 -8.62
C LYS A 303 12.25 9.32 -8.51
N TYR A 304 12.68 8.80 -9.64
CA TYR A 304 13.48 7.57 -9.74
C TYR A 304 12.85 6.40 -8.98
N ILE A 305 13.64 5.69 -8.18
CA ILE A 305 13.18 4.54 -7.41
C ILE A 305 12.04 4.87 -6.42
N GLN A 306 11.88 6.14 -6.04
CA GLN A 306 10.76 6.55 -5.21
C GLN A 306 9.41 6.33 -5.91
N ARG A 307 9.37 6.29 -7.25
CA ARG A 307 8.16 5.95 -8.01
C ARG A 307 7.70 4.51 -7.76
N ASP A 308 8.63 3.61 -7.51
CA ASP A 308 8.35 2.22 -7.14
C ASP A 308 8.02 2.11 -5.64
N THR A 309 8.85 2.73 -4.78
CA THR A 309 8.70 2.58 -3.33
C THR A 309 7.52 3.35 -2.73
N LEU A 310 7.10 4.47 -3.32
CA LEU A 310 5.99 5.32 -2.88
C LEU A 310 4.79 5.35 -3.84
N GLY A 311 4.89 4.67 -4.98
CA GLY A 311 3.81 4.61 -5.98
C GLY A 311 2.50 4.06 -5.42
N TYR A 312 2.56 3.25 -4.36
CA TYR A 312 1.38 2.68 -3.71
C TYR A 312 0.43 3.74 -3.12
N LEU A 313 0.89 4.96 -2.85
CA LEU A 313 0.04 6.05 -2.31
C LEU A 313 -1.07 6.48 -3.27
N ILE A 314 -0.89 6.26 -4.56
CA ILE A 314 -1.86 6.64 -5.59
C ILE A 314 -2.29 5.47 -6.47
N TYR A 315 -1.56 4.34 -6.43
CA TYR A 315 -1.87 3.14 -7.21
C TYR A 315 -3.26 2.60 -6.84
N GLY A 316 -4.09 2.35 -7.84
CA GLY A 316 -5.45 1.87 -7.67
C GLY A 316 -6.48 2.96 -7.29
N LEU A 317 -6.03 4.14 -6.84
CA LEU A 317 -6.90 5.15 -6.30
C LEU A 317 -7.70 5.92 -7.38
N LEU A 318 -7.05 6.30 -8.46
CA LEU A 318 -7.65 7.16 -9.47
C LEU A 318 -8.81 6.47 -10.18
N GLU A 319 -8.63 5.23 -10.61
CA GLU A 319 -9.66 4.43 -11.26
C GLU A 319 -10.80 4.04 -10.32
N GLN A 320 -10.50 3.80 -9.03
CA GLN A 320 -11.55 3.49 -8.04
C GLN A 320 -12.57 4.62 -7.91
N TYR A 321 -12.13 5.86 -8.08
CA TYR A 321 -13.00 7.05 -7.98
C TYR A 321 -13.32 7.69 -9.34
N GLY A 322 -13.15 6.94 -10.44
CA GLY A 322 -13.59 7.33 -11.76
C GLY A 322 -12.72 8.37 -12.48
N ARG A 323 -11.50 8.62 -11.99
CA ARG A 323 -10.52 9.51 -12.64
C ARG A 323 -9.74 8.77 -13.73
N PHE A 324 -10.43 8.13 -14.66
CA PHE A 324 -9.85 7.22 -15.65
C PHE A 324 -8.79 7.87 -16.52
N SER A 325 -9.04 9.10 -17.00
CA SER A 325 -8.09 9.84 -17.82
C SER A 325 -6.78 10.14 -17.07
N SER A 326 -6.90 10.54 -15.81
CA SER A 326 -5.74 10.80 -14.95
C SER A 326 -4.98 9.50 -14.59
N ALA A 327 -5.71 8.40 -14.40
CA ALA A 327 -5.11 7.08 -14.14
C ALA A 327 -4.24 6.62 -15.30
N ILE A 328 -4.75 6.70 -16.55
CA ILE A 328 -3.99 6.32 -17.74
C ILE A 328 -2.72 7.15 -17.90
N ILE A 329 -2.81 8.47 -17.73
CA ILE A 329 -1.64 9.36 -17.82
C ILE A 329 -0.59 8.93 -16.78
N HIS A 330 -1.01 8.76 -15.53
CA HIS A 330 -0.12 8.38 -14.44
C HIS A 330 0.54 7.01 -14.68
N TYR A 331 -0.23 6.03 -15.11
CA TYR A 331 0.30 4.69 -15.38
C TYR A 331 1.22 4.66 -16.60
N THR A 332 0.92 5.43 -17.63
CA THR A 332 1.83 5.58 -18.78
C THR A 332 3.18 6.18 -18.37
N GLU A 333 3.19 7.17 -17.48
CA GLU A 333 4.43 7.74 -16.92
C GLU A 333 5.22 6.73 -16.07
N LEU A 334 4.53 5.88 -15.30
CA LEU A 334 5.18 4.83 -14.52
C LEU A 334 5.75 3.72 -15.41
N THR A 335 5.01 3.27 -16.41
CA THR A 335 5.50 2.26 -17.37
C THR A 335 6.77 2.77 -18.07
N ALA A 336 6.76 4.01 -18.56
CA ALA A 336 7.95 4.62 -19.17
C ALA A 336 9.14 4.69 -18.21
N PHE A 337 8.89 4.94 -16.91
CA PHE A 337 9.93 4.92 -15.89
C PHE A 337 10.55 3.51 -15.73
N PHE A 338 9.74 2.46 -15.63
CA PHE A 338 10.24 1.09 -15.48
C PHE A 338 11.05 0.65 -16.71
N ASP A 339 10.53 0.88 -17.91
CA ASP A 339 11.20 0.57 -19.18
C ASP A 339 12.54 1.28 -19.32
N GLN A 340 12.61 2.55 -18.93
CA GLN A 340 13.85 3.33 -18.98
C GLN A 340 14.84 2.88 -17.92
N THR A 341 14.38 2.58 -16.69
CA THR A 341 15.26 2.13 -15.60
C THR A 341 15.93 0.81 -15.94
N GLU A 342 15.22 -0.13 -16.56
CA GLU A 342 15.78 -1.41 -16.99
C GLU A 342 16.93 -1.22 -18.00
N LYS A 343 16.75 -0.33 -18.98
CA LYS A 343 17.79 0.02 -19.96
C LYS A 343 19.00 0.69 -19.31
N GLU A 344 18.77 1.70 -18.45
CA GLU A 344 19.82 2.44 -17.75
C GLU A 344 20.65 1.52 -16.84
N VAL A 345 20.02 0.60 -16.11
CA VAL A 345 20.75 -0.37 -15.25
C VAL A 345 21.58 -1.33 -16.09
N SER A 346 21.08 -1.78 -17.23
CA SER A 346 21.82 -2.63 -18.17
C SER A 346 23.07 -1.91 -18.74
N GLU A 347 22.95 -0.62 -19.04
CA GLU A 347 24.08 0.22 -19.45
C GLU A 347 25.09 0.42 -18.31
N CYS A 348 24.60 0.66 -17.08
CA CYS A 348 25.43 0.77 -15.88
C CYS A 348 26.20 -0.53 -15.62
N LEU A 349 25.57 -1.69 -15.81
CA LEU A 349 26.19 -3.01 -15.67
C LEU A 349 27.34 -3.17 -16.68
N THR A 350 27.10 -2.84 -17.94
CA THR A 350 28.13 -2.85 -18.99
C THR A 350 29.29 -1.91 -18.63
N THR A 351 29.01 -0.74 -18.14
CA THR A 351 30.01 0.26 -17.72
C THR A 351 30.81 -0.22 -16.50
N ALA A 352 30.18 -0.87 -15.53
CA ALA A 352 30.84 -1.48 -14.38
C ALA A 352 31.85 -2.56 -14.79
N TYR A 353 31.48 -3.41 -15.74
CA TYR A 353 32.41 -4.39 -16.32
C TYR A 353 33.60 -3.72 -17.03
N LYS A 354 33.35 -2.75 -17.91
CA LYS A 354 34.39 -2.03 -18.65
C LYS A 354 35.38 -1.31 -17.73
N ASN A 355 34.91 -0.80 -16.61
CA ASN A 355 35.75 -0.02 -15.67
C ASN A 355 36.34 -0.88 -14.54
N GLY A 356 36.14 -2.21 -14.54
CA GLY A 356 36.62 -3.10 -13.48
C GLY A 356 35.95 -2.92 -12.12
N SER A 357 34.76 -2.29 -12.06
CA SER A 357 34.00 -2.07 -10.83
C SER A 357 33.17 -3.29 -10.44
N PHE A 358 33.79 -4.45 -10.36
CA PHE A 358 33.11 -5.75 -10.18
C PHE A 358 32.30 -5.87 -8.90
N LEU A 359 32.62 -5.11 -7.85
CA LEU A 359 31.81 -5.09 -6.62
C LEU A 359 30.41 -4.49 -6.81
N GLN A 360 30.20 -3.69 -7.86
CA GLN A 360 28.89 -3.12 -8.18
C GLN A 360 28.03 -4.08 -9.01
N VAL A 361 28.63 -5.01 -9.73
CA VAL A 361 27.92 -5.94 -10.63
C VAL A 361 26.83 -6.74 -9.90
N PRO A 362 27.11 -7.43 -8.77
CA PRO A 362 26.05 -8.14 -8.04
C PRO A 362 24.92 -7.23 -7.57
N ARG A 363 25.24 -6.02 -7.13
CA ARG A 363 24.23 -5.03 -6.67
C ARG A 363 23.34 -4.54 -7.80
N LEU A 364 23.93 -4.29 -8.98
CA LEU A 364 23.16 -3.89 -10.16
C LEU A 364 22.27 -5.03 -10.66
N VAL A 365 22.75 -6.29 -10.63
CA VAL A 365 21.95 -7.47 -10.99
C VAL A 365 20.80 -7.65 -9.99
N GLU A 366 21.07 -7.55 -8.69
CA GLU A 366 20.01 -7.61 -7.65
C GLU A 366 18.96 -6.51 -7.85
N PHE A 367 19.42 -5.28 -8.12
CA PHE A 367 18.51 -4.15 -8.37
C PHE A 367 17.68 -4.38 -9.64
N LEU A 368 18.30 -4.87 -10.73
CA LEU A 368 17.57 -5.21 -11.96
C LEU A 368 16.49 -6.25 -11.71
N ASN A 369 16.81 -7.32 -10.96
CA ASN A 369 15.83 -8.34 -10.59
C ASN A 369 14.67 -7.79 -9.77
N LYS A 370 14.93 -6.87 -8.84
CA LYS A 370 13.89 -6.20 -8.04
C LYS A 370 12.98 -5.32 -8.89
N ILE A 371 13.55 -4.58 -9.84
CA ILE A 371 12.76 -3.70 -10.72
C ILE A 371 11.95 -4.50 -11.74
N SER A 372 12.54 -5.50 -12.38
CA SER A 372 11.85 -6.31 -13.40
C SER A 372 10.70 -7.16 -12.83
N LYS A 373 10.74 -7.46 -11.55
CA LYS A 373 9.69 -8.18 -10.81
C LYS A 373 8.90 -7.30 -9.86
N SER A 374 8.99 -5.97 -10.00
CA SER A 374 8.31 -5.03 -9.11
C SER A 374 6.82 -5.25 -9.11
N PHE A 375 6.26 -5.32 -7.90
CA PHE A 375 4.82 -5.38 -7.63
C PHE A 375 4.07 -4.22 -8.31
N ILE A 376 4.59 -2.99 -8.19
CA ILE A 376 3.97 -1.80 -8.80
C ILE A 376 4.07 -1.85 -10.33
N ALA A 377 5.20 -2.29 -10.90
CA ALA A 377 5.35 -2.38 -12.35
C ALA A 377 4.32 -3.31 -12.98
N VAL A 378 4.19 -4.53 -12.43
CA VAL A 378 3.21 -5.53 -12.91
C VAL A 378 1.77 -5.04 -12.70
N GLY A 379 1.49 -4.45 -11.53
CA GLY A 379 0.16 -3.91 -11.24
C GLY A 379 -0.24 -2.78 -12.19
N VAL A 380 0.68 -1.86 -12.49
CA VAL A 380 0.45 -0.75 -13.44
C VAL A 380 0.19 -1.27 -14.86
N ASP A 381 0.95 -2.25 -15.32
CA ASP A 381 0.74 -2.86 -16.64
C ASP A 381 -0.66 -3.51 -16.73
N ILE A 382 -1.04 -4.30 -15.73
CA ILE A 382 -2.36 -4.94 -15.67
C ILE A 382 -3.49 -3.89 -15.67
N GLN A 383 -3.38 -2.84 -14.86
CA GLN A 383 -4.42 -1.81 -14.77
C GLN A 383 -4.50 -0.94 -16.02
N THR A 384 -3.38 -0.62 -16.66
CA THR A 384 -3.36 0.09 -17.95
C THR A 384 -4.13 -0.69 -19.01
N ARG A 385 -3.89 -1.99 -19.09
CA ARG A 385 -4.60 -2.87 -20.03
C ARG A 385 -6.09 -2.98 -19.71
N ALA A 386 -6.45 -3.10 -18.43
CA ALA A 386 -7.85 -3.14 -18.00
C ALA A 386 -8.61 -1.84 -18.34
N LEU A 387 -7.99 -0.68 -18.09
CA LEU A 387 -8.58 0.61 -18.43
C LEU A 387 -8.74 0.82 -19.95
N SER A 388 -7.98 0.12 -20.78
CA SER A 388 -8.12 0.19 -22.24
C SER A 388 -9.54 -0.16 -22.71
N ALA A 389 -10.23 -1.07 -22.01
CA ALA A 389 -11.63 -1.40 -22.27
C ALA A 389 -12.58 -0.20 -22.12
N CYS A 390 -12.26 0.71 -21.16
CA CYS A 390 -13.09 1.90 -20.92
C CYS A 390 -12.92 2.99 -21.98
N PHE A 391 -11.81 2.98 -22.76
CA PHE A 391 -11.41 4.12 -23.58
C PHE A 391 -11.30 3.87 -25.08
N ALA A 392 -11.11 2.62 -25.53
CA ALA A 392 -10.71 2.35 -26.91
C ALA A 392 -11.63 1.39 -27.65
N VAL A 393 -12.93 1.35 -27.32
CA VAL A 393 -13.91 0.41 -27.92
C VAL A 393 -14.06 0.60 -29.45
N ASP A 394 -13.69 1.75 -29.99
CA ASP A 394 -13.70 1.99 -31.45
C ASP A 394 -12.65 1.17 -32.23
N LYS A 395 -11.59 0.73 -31.53
CA LYS A 395 -10.50 -0.08 -32.08
C LYS A 395 -10.45 -1.44 -31.40
N VAL A 396 -11.54 -2.19 -31.51
CA VAL A 396 -11.75 -3.46 -30.80
C VAL A 396 -10.56 -4.40 -30.90
N GLN A 397 -9.98 -4.58 -32.10
CA GLN A 397 -8.84 -5.48 -32.28
C GLN A 397 -7.59 -4.98 -31.52
N LEU A 398 -7.32 -3.69 -31.52
CA LEU A 398 -6.21 -3.12 -30.76
C LEU A 398 -6.40 -3.31 -29.23
N VAL A 399 -7.63 -3.13 -28.76
CA VAL A 399 -7.98 -3.38 -27.34
C VAL A 399 -7.78 -4.84 -26.98
N VAL A 400 -8.24 -5.77 -27.83
CA VAL A 400 -8.08 -7.21 -27.66
C VAL A 400 -6.59 -7.59 -27.59
N ASP A 401 -5.78 -7.10 -28.52
CA ASP A 401 -4.34 -7.39 -28.54
C ASP A 401 -3.62 -6.80 -27.32
N THR A 402 -4.00 -5.58 -26.91
CA THR A 402 -3.47 -4.94 -25.69
C THR A 402 -3.85 -5.74 -24.42
N MET A 403 -5.11 -6.15 -24.29
CA MET A 403 -5.58 -6.93 -23.13
C MET A 403 -4.95 -8.31 -23.07
N TYR A 404 -4.70 -8.94 -24.20
CA TYR A 404 -4.07 -10.25 -24.22
C TYR A 404 -2.63 -10.17 -23.71
N GLY A 405 -1.86 -9.12 -24.10
CA GLY A 405 -0.47 -8.92 -23.72
C GLY A 405 0.42 -10.08 -24.15
N ASP A 406 1.46 -10.34 -23.36
CA ASP A 406 2.40 -11.43 -23.63
C ASP A 406 1.82 -12.80 -23.31
N GLU A 407 2.35 -13.84 -23.98
CA GLU A 407 1.92 -15.24 -23.77
C GLU A 407 2.53 -15.85 -22.50
N GLU A 408 3.61 -15.27 -21.99
CA GLU A 408 4.27 -15.75 -20.78
C GLU A 408 3.37 -15.56 -19.54
N PRO A 409 3.25 -16.60 -18.70
CA PRO A 409 2.45 -16.51 -17.48
C PRO A 409 3.15 -15.60 -16.45
N ILE A 410 2.37 -14.75 -15.79
CA ILE A 410 2.88 -13.91 -14.68
C ILE A 410 2.97 -14.78 -13.43
N ASP A 411 4.17 -14.80 -12.83
CA ASP A 411 4.39 -15.40 -11.51
C ASP A 411 4.03 -14.40 -10.40
N PHE A 412 2.77 -14.40 -9.98
CA PHE A 412 2.27 -13.52 -8.93
C PHE A 412 2.87 -13.79 -7.54
N LEU A 413 3.43 -14.98 -7.31
CA LEU A 413 4.06 -15.33 -6.04
C LEU A 413 5.54 -14.92 -5.97
N GLY A 414 6.16 -14.74 -7.14
CA GLY A 414 7.56 -14.32 -7.28
C GLY A 414 7.74 -12.82 -7.47
N LEU A 415 6.69 -12.01 -7.23
CA LEU A 415 6.81 -10.55 -7.30
C LEU A 415 7.62 -10.01 -6.13
N GLU A 416 8.43 -9.00 -6.39
CA GLU A 416 9.23 -8.29 -5.39
C GLU A 416 8.46 -7.05 -4.91
N ASP A 417 8.16 -7.01 -3.61
CA ASP A 417 7.53 -5.84 -3.00
C ASP A 417 8.60 -4.83 -2.56
N ASN A 418 8.76 -3.78 -3.36
CA ASN A 418 9.69 -2.69 -3.10
C ASN A 418 9.04 -1.50 -2.38
N ARG A 419 7.76 -1.58 -1.99
CA ARG A 419 7.03 -0.48 -1.34
C ARG A 419 7.58 -0.20 0.05
N ASP A 420 7.80 1.07 0.35
CA ASP A 420 8.28 1.52 1.65
C ASP A 420 7.10 1.93 2.56
N PHE A 421 6.55 0.95 3.26
CA PHE A 421 5.51 1.22 4.28
C PHE A 421 6.10 1.81 5.57
N GLY A 422 7.39 1.68 5.78
CA GLY A 422 8.08 2.21 6.95
C GLY A 422 8.37 3.71 6.91
N ILE A 423 8.05 4.39 5.79
CA ILE A 423 8.33 5.83 5.64
C ILE A 423 7.53 6.69 6.63
N ILE A 424 6.32 6.28 6.98
CA ILE A 424 5.56 6.93 8.04
C ILE A 424 6.08 6.38 9.37
N PRO A 425 6.64 7.22 10.25
CA PRO A 425 7.10 6.76 11.55
C PRO A 425 5.94 6.12 12.31
N SER A 426 6.04 4.83 12.51
CA SER A 426 5.09 4.10 13.32
C SER A 426 5.40 4.39 14.78
N PHE A 427 4.59 5.21 15.38
CA PHE A 427 4.54 5.34 16.84
C PHE A 427 3.50 4.33 17.36
N ASP A 428 3.54 3.09 16.82
CA ASP A 428 2.52 2.10 17.08
C ASP A 428 2.30 1.90 18.57
N ALA A 429 1.05 1.89 18.95
CA ALA A 429 0.66 1.39 20.25
C ALA A 429 0.96 -0.12 20.32
N ASN A 430 1.36 -0.61 21.49
CA ASN A 430 1.71 -2.04 21.73
C ASN A 430 0.62 -3.01 21.24
N LYS A 431 -0.63 -2.60 21.25
CA LYS A 431 -1.79 -3.37 20.79
C LYS A 431 -1.74 -3.71 19.30
N GLU A 432 -1.20 -2.83 18.47
CA GLU A 432 -1.00 -3.07 17.05
C GLU A 432 0.09 -4.14 16.81
N GLN A 433 1.15 -4.09 17.60
CA GLN A 433 2.20 -5.11 17.61
C GLN A 433 1.70 -6.46 18.13
N GLN A 434 0.79 -6.46 19.12
CA GLN A 434 0.13 -7.67 19.59
C GLN A 434 -0.85 -8.22 18.55
N ARG A 435 -1.65 -7.38 17.89
CA ARG A 435 -2.50 -7.79 16.75
C ARG A 435 -1.69 -8.40 15.62
N LEU A 436 -0.54 -7.83 15.28
CA LEU A 436 0.36 -8.36 14.27
C LEU A 436 0.98 -9.71 14.69
N ASN A 437 1.28 -9.89 15.98
CA ASN A 437 1.81 -11.15 16.53
C ASN A 437 0.72 -12.21 16.73
N GLU A 438 -0.50 -11.81 17.06
CA GLU A 438 -1.65 -12.70 17.26
C GLU A 438 -2.28 -13.15 15.93
N MET A 439 -2.13 -12.39 14.86
CA MET A 439 -2.46 -12.83 13.50
C MET A 439 -1.46 -13.88 13.05
N LYS A 440 -1.63 -15.08 13.61
CA LYS A 440 -0.82 -16.28 13.40
C LYS A 440 -0.30 -16.41 11.97
N GLN A 441 1.01 -16.26 11.78
CA GLN A 441 1.84 -16.67 10.65
C GLN A 441 2.03 -15.72 9.45
N ARG A 442 1.35 -14.57 9.35
CA ARG A 442 1.65 -13.58 8.30
C ARG A 442 1.66 -12.19 8.90
N THR A 443 2.63 -11.38 8.52
CA THR A 443 2.63 -9.95 8.84
C THR A 443 1.46 -9.27 8.15
N TYR A 444 1.01 -8.13 8.67
CA TYR A 444 -0.06 -7.34 8.05
C TYR A 444 0.26 -7.00 6.57
N HIS A 445 1.52 -6.68 6.29
CA HIS A 445 1.98 -6.38 4.93
C HIS A 445 1.87 -7.60 4.01
N GLU A 446 2.26 -8.79 4.47
CA GLU A 446 2.09 -10.04 3.72
C GLU A 446 0.62 -10.31 3.37
N GLN A 447 -0.32 -9.99 4.25
CA GLN A 447 -1.75 -10.14 3.98
C GLN A 447 -2.24 -9.15 2.92
N ILE A 448 -1.80 -7.89 2.96
CA ILE A 448 -2.09 -6.90 1.92
C ILE A 448 -1.51 -7.35 0.58
N ASP A 449 -0.30 -7.87 0.58
CA ASP A 449 0.36 -8.33 -0.65
C ASP A 449 -0.42 -9.48 -1.29
N VAL A 450 -0.85 -10.46 -0.51
CA VAL A 450 -1.69 -11.57 -1.00
C VAL A 450 -3.02 -11.04 -1.56
N PHE A 451 -3.68 -10.14 -0.84
CA PHE A 451 -4.94 -9.54 -1.29
C PHE A 451 -4.79 -8.76 -2.60
N GLN A 452 -3.74 -7.96 -2.72
CA GLN A 452 -3.47 -7.17 -3.92
C GLN A 452 -3.02 -8.06 -5.10
N CYS A 453 -2.24 -9.11 -4.84
CA CYS A 453 -1.90 -10.12 -5.85
C CYS A 453 -3.14 -10.84 -6.39
N ASP A 454 -4.07 -11.20 -5.50
CA ASP A 454 -5.34 -11.83 -5.92
C ASP A 454 -6.19 -10.88 -6.76
N ALA A 455 -6.23 -9.59 -6.42
CA ALA A 455 -6.92 -8.56 -7.21
C ALA A 455 -6.29 -8.37 -8.60
N MET A 456 -4.96 -8.33 -8.68
CA MET A 456 -4.23 -8.25 -9.96
C MET A 456 -4.46 -9.50 -10.82
N LYS A 457 -4.39 -10.68 -10.21
CA LYS A 457 -4.64 -11.96 -10.89
C LYS A 457 -6.06 -12.04 -11.40
N LEU A 458 -7.05 -11.59 -10.65
CA LEU A 458 -8.44 -11.51 -11.08
C LEU A 458 -8.58 -10.65 -12.34
N SER A 459 -8.03 -9.43 -12.31
CA SER A 459 -8.06 -8.51 -13.46
C SER A 459 -7.34 -9.09 -14.67
N HIS A 460 -6.18 -9.72 -14.47
CA HIS A 460 -5.42 -10.38 -15.53
C HIS A 460 -6.20 -11.52 -16.19
N LEU A 461 -6.77 -12.43 -15.41
CA LEU A 461 -7.56 -13.56 -15.93
C LEU A 461 -8.83 -13.11 -16.64
N LEU A 462 -9.49 -12.06 -16.12
CA LEU A 462 -10.64 -11.45 -16.76
C LEU A 462 -10.27 -10.91 -18.15
N MET A 463 -9.19 -10.14 -18.26
CA MET A 463 -8.71 -9.60 -19.54
C MET A 463 -8.31 -10.69 -20.53
N LYS A 464 -7.57 -11.70 -20.08
CA LYS A 464 -7.20 -12.85 -20.93
C LYS A 464 -8.44 -13.58 -21.45
N SER A 465 -9.45 -13.78 -20.60
CA SER A 465 -10.71 -14.41 -20.99
C SER A 465 -11.47 -13.58 -22.01
N VAL A 466 -11.58 -12.27 -21.83
CA VAL A 466 -12.24 -11.36 -22.77
C VAL A 466 -11.49 -11.31 -24.11
N ALA A 467 -10.16 -11.14 -24.06
CA ALA A 467 -9.34 -11.07 -25.26
C ALA A 467 -9.34 -12.37 -26.07
N ALA A 468 -9.41 -13.52 -25.39
CA ALA A 468 -9.49 -14.82 -26.05
C ALA A 468 -10.74 -14.99 -26.92
N VAL A 469 -11.86 -14.33 -26.58
CA VAL A 469 -13.09 -14.32 -27.40
C VAL A 469 -12.85 -13.65 -28.76
N GLY A 470 -12.10 -12.57 -28.81
CA GLY A 470 -11.91 -11.75 -30.03
C GLY A 470 -10.69 -12.10 -30.87
N ARG A 471 -9.80 -12.96 -30.40
CA ARG A 471 -8.53 -13.23 -31.07
C ARG A 471 -8.64 -14.43 -32.01
N SER A 472 -8.50 -14.21 -33.32
CA SER A 472 -8.60 -15.21 -34.36
C SER A 472 -7.55 -16.35 -34.24
N LYS A 473 -6.45 -16.14 -33.58
CA LYS A 473 -5.39 -17.13 -33.31
C LYS A 473 -5.58 -17.90 -32.00
N CYS A 474 -6.56 -17.51 -31.18
CA CYS A 474 -6.83 -18.19 -29.93
C CYS A 474 -7.70 -19.40 -30.17
N THR A 475 -7.23 -20.58 -29.81
CA THR A 475 -8.04 -21.81 -29.91
C THR A 475 -9.10 -21.85 -28.82
N LEU A 476 -10.22 -22.53 -29.05
CA LEU A 476 -11.24 -22.80 -28.03
C LEU A 476 -10.61 -23.34 -26.72
N LYS A 477 -9.55 -24.16 -26.86
CA LYS A 477 -8.82 -24.71 -25.75
C LYS A 477 -8.22 -23.62 -24.83
N ASN A 478 -7.66 -22.53 -25.38
CA ASN A 478 -7.09 -21.45 -24.57
C ASN A 478 -8.20 -20.66 -23.85
N LEU A 479 -9.32 -20.40 -24.52
CA LEU A 479 -10.47 -19.74 -23.92
C LEU A 479 -11.02 -20.55 -22.74
N SER A 480 -11.20 -21.87 -22.90
CA SER A 480 -11.70 -22.73 -21.82
C SER A 480 -10.72 -22.75 -20.61
N ILE A 481 -9.41 -22.80 -20.86
CA ILE A 481 -8.40 -22.75 -19.79
C ILE A 481 -8.53 -21.45 -19.00
N TYR A 482 -8.53 -20.29 -19.66
CA TYR A 482 -8.63 -19.00 -18.97
C TYR A 482 -9.94 -18.84 -18.19
N LEU A 483 -11.05 -19.32 -18.73
CA LEU A 483 -12.34 -19.29 -18.04
C LEU A 483 -12.38 -20.21 -16.81
N ASP A 484 -11.80 -21.40 -16.91
CA ASP A 484 -11.72 -22.33 -15.78
C ASP A 484 -10.81 -21.78 -14.68
N GLU A 485 -9.69 -21.16 -15.05
CA GLU A 485 -8.80 -20.48 -14.09
C GLU A 485 -9.49 -19.29 -13.44
N LEU A 486 -10.16 -18.44 -14.22
CA LEU A 486 -10.93 -17.30 -13.71
C LEU A 486 -12.00 -17.76 -12.72
N LYS A 487 -12.78 -18.79 -13.07
CA LYS A 487 -13.81 -19.35 -12.20
C LYS A 487 -13.24 -19.86 -10.88
N LYS A 488 -12.16 -20.66 -10.94
CA LYS A 488 -11.48 -21.18 -9.74
C LYS A 488 -10.95 -20.03 -8.86
N HIS A 489 -10.39 -18.99 -9.49
CA HIS A 489 -9.86 -17.84 -8.76
C HIS A 489 -10.98 -17.01 -8.12
N VAL A 490 -12.09 -16.77 -8.80
CA VAL A 490 -13.28 -16.10 -8.23
C VAL A 490 -13.83 -16.90 -7.04
N GLU A 491 -13.93 -18.23 -7.17
CA GLU A 491 -14.37 -19.10 -6.07
C GLU A 491 -13.40 -19.06 -4.87
N HIS A 492 -12.09 -19.02 -5.14
CA HIS A 492 -11.06 -18.84 -4.12
C HIS A 492 -11.23 -17.51 -3.40
N CYS A 493 -11.32 -16.41 -4.13
CA CYS A 493 -11.51 -15.08 -3.54
C CYS A 493 -12.80 -14.98 -2.72
N ARG A 494 -13.92 -15.53 -3.21
CA ARG A 494 -15.20 -15.56 -2.46
C ARG A 494 -15.14 -16.35 -1.15
N LYS A 495 -14.27 -17.37 -1.07
CA LYS A 495 -14.05 -18.13 0.17
C LYS A 495 -13.12 -17.41 1.12
N THR A 496 -12.11 -16.72 0.59
CA THR A 496 -11.05 -16.08 1.36
C THR A 496 -11.50 -14.72 1.89
N TYR A 497 -12.18 -13.91 1.08
CA TYR A 497 -12.56 -12.53 1.39
C TYR A 497 -14.06 -12.41 1.58
N LYS A 498 -14.52 -12.47 2.83
CA LYS A 498 -15.92 -12.20 3.19
C LYS A 498 -16.11 -10.71 3.43
N GLU A 499 -17.34 -10.22 3.31
CA GLU A 499 -17.67 -8.80 3.48
C GLU A 499 -17.24 -8.21 4.83
N ASP A 500 -17.18 -9.05 5.88
CA ASP A 500 -16.79 -8.64 7.23
C ASP A 500 -15.28 -8.73 7.52
N ASP A 501 -14.48 -9.31 6.60
CA ASP A 501 -13.02 -9.43 6.73
C ASP A 501 -12.31 -8.18 6.18
N SER A 502 -12.68 -6.99 6.65
CA SER A 502 -11.93 -5.77 6.32
C SER A 502 -10.54 -5.83 6.96
N LEU A 503 -9.50 -5.72 6.14
CA LEU A 503 -8.13 -5.52 6.64
C LEU A 503 -8.09 -4.25 7.50
N PRO A 504 -7.38 -4.25 8.63
CA PRO A 504 -7.25 -3.06 9.46
C PRO A 504 -6.76 -1.86 8.64
N ASN A 505 -7.44 -0.73 8.74
CA ASN A 505 -7.06 0.49 8.02
C ASN A 505 -5.94 1.21 8.78
N LEU A 506 -4.71 0.75 8.62
CA LEU A 506 -3.55 1.39 9.23
C LEU A 506 -3.12 2.63 8.45
N LEU A 507 -2.56 3.61 9.15
CA LEU A 507 -2.05 4.84 8.53
C LEU A 507 -0.98 4.56 7.46
N GLN A 508 -0.17 3.53 7.67
CA GLN A 508 0.91 3.11 6.79
C GLN A 508 0.44 2.24 5.60
N SER A 509 -0.78 1.69 5.66
CA SER A 509 -1.27 0.79 4.62
C SER A 509 -1.52 1.53 3.30
N PRO A 510 -1.46 0.84 2.15
CA PRO A 510 -1.90 1.40 0.88
C PRO A 510 -3.39 1.80 0.94
N PRO A 511 -3.87 2.60 -0.03
CA PRO A 511 -5.29 2.88 -0.17
C PRO A 511 -6.10 1.58 -0.19
N PRO A 512 -7.29 1.54 0.45
CA PRO A 512 -8.09 0.32 0.51
C PRO A 512 -8.50 -0.13 -0.89
N LEU A 513 -8.33 -1.40 -1.18
CA LEU A 513 -8.86 -2.06 -2.37
C LEU A 513 -10.15 -2.77 -2.00
N TYR A 514 -11.12 -2.74 -2.91
CA TYR A 514 -12.45 -3.28 -2.67
C TYR A 514 -12.72 -4.52 -3.52
N LEU A 515 -11.84 -5.51 -3.42
CA LEU A 515 -11.97 -6.77 -4.13
C LEU A 515 -13.26 -7.50 -3.76
N SER A 516 -13.64 -7.48 -2.47
CA SER A 516 -14.88 -8.09 -1.99
C SER A 516 -16.12 -7.51 -2.68
N GLU A 517 -16.17 -6.19 -2.91
CA GLU A 517 -17.28 -5.56 -3.63
C GLU A 517 -17.38 -6.00 -5.11
N LEU A 518 -16.27 -6.36 -5.73
CA LEU A 518 -16.25 -6.85 -7.11
C LEU A 518 -16.71 -8.31 -7.20
N ILE A 519 -16.22 -9.17 -6.31
CA ILE A 519 -16.43 -10.62 -6.39
C ILE A 519 -17.74 -11.10 -5.78
N ASN A 520 -18.22 -10.46 -4.70
CA ASN A 520 -19.42 -10.89 -3.94
C ASN A 520 -20.71 -10.20 -4.37
N THR A 521 -20.68 -9.41 -5.43
CA THR A 521 -21.83 -8.64 -5.93
C THR A 521 -22.22 -9.09 -7.35
N PRO A 522 -23.38 -8.69 -7.86
CA PRO A 522 -23.82 -9.01 -9.23
C PRO A 522 -22.82 -8.56 -10.33
N LYS A 523 -21.79 -7.78 -9.99
CA LYS A 523 -20.75 -7.29 -10.92
C LYS A 523 -20.03 -8.44 -11.62
N MET A 524 -19.42 -9.34 -10.84
CA MET A 524 -18.69 -10.48 -11.39
C MET A 524 -19.65 -11.50 -12.02
N ASP A 525 -20.86 -11.65 -11.49
CA ASP A 525 -21.84 -12.59 -12.03
C ASP A 525 -22.27 -12.22 -13.44
N LEU A 526 -22.48 -10.91 -13.73
CA LEU A 526 -22.77 -10.43 -15.08
C LEU A 526 -21.62 -10.76 -16.05
N LEU A 527 -20.38 -10.49 -15.68
CA LEU A 527 -19.22 -10.76 -16.54
C LEU A 527 -19.05 -12.26 -16.78
N MET A 528 -19.23 -13.08 -15.74
CA MET A 528 -19.15 -14.55 -15.87
C MET A 528 -20.26 -15.13 -16.74
N LEU A 529 -21.48 -14.59 -16.65
CA LEU A 529 -22.60 -14.99 -17.52
C LEU A 529 -22.28 -14.70 -19.00
N LEU A 530 -21.82 -13.46 -19.28
CA LEU A 530 -21.49 -13.06 -20.65
C LEU A 530 -20.30 -13.85 -21.23
N LEU A 531 -19.26 -14.11 -20.41
CA LEU A 531 -18.09 -14.90 -20.84
C LEU A 531 -18.42 -16.36 -21.06
N LYS A 532 -19.29 -16.97 -20.23
CA LYS A 532 -19.80 -18.35 -20.48
C LYS A 532 -20.55 -18.43 -21.78
N SER A 533 -21.44 -17.47 -22.03
CA SER A 533 -22.18 -17.38 -23.30
C SER A 533 -21.23 -17.20 -24.46
N ALA A 534 -20.20 -16.37 -24.35
CA ALA A 534 -19.19 -16.17 -25.36
C ALA A 534 -18.41 -17.47 -25.67
N SER A 535 -18.03 -18.23 -24.66
CA SER A 535 -17.36 -19.53 -24.82
C SER A 535 -18.27 -20.51 -25.57
N SER A 536 -19.55 -20.61 -25.21
CA SER A 536 -20.52 -21.48 -25.87
C SER A 536 -20.74 -21.09 -27.34
N VAL A 537 -20.75 -19.78 -27.65
CA VAL A 537 -20.88 -19.30 -29.06
C VAL A 537 -19.62 -19.64 -29.85
N VAL A 538 -18.42 -19.45 -29.28
CA VAL A 538 -17.15 -19.82 -29.96
C VAL A 538 -17.08 -21.32 -30.20
N GLU A 539 -17.47 -22.16 -29.24
CA GLU A 539 -17.54 -23.61 -29.38
C GLU A 539 -18.51 -24.04 -30.49
N CYS A 540 -19.69 -23.43 -30.50
CA CYS A 540 -20.67 -23.64 -31.54
C CYS A 540 -20.14 -23.22 -32.94
N SER A 541 -19.39 -22.10 -33.00
CA SER A 541 -18.78 -21.59 -34.22
C SER A 541 -17.76 -22.55 -34.83
N GLU A 542 -16.89 -23.15 -34.03
CA GLU A 542 -15.91 -24.13 -34.48
C GLU A 542 -16.61 -25.41 -35.05
N SER A 543 -17.69 -25.85 -34.40
CA SER A 543 -18.47 -26.97 -34.87
C SER A 543 -19.18 -26.70 -36.21
N ILE A 544 -19.67 -25.49 -36.44
CA ILE A 544 -20.28 -25.02 -37.66
C ILE A 544 -19.26 -24.93 -38.81
N ILE A 545 -18.11 -24.34 -38.54
CA ILE A 545 -17.02 -24.17 -39.51
C ILE A 545 -16.49 -25.54 -39.93
N SER A 546 -16.34 -26.48 -39.02
CA SER A 546 -15.86 -27.85 -39.33
C SER A 546 -16.86 -28.69 -40.12
N SER A 547 -18.17 -28.46 -39.96
CA SER A 547 -19.23 -29.19 -40.68
C SER A 547 -19.49 -28.66 -42.08
N ASN A 548 -19.00 -27.48 -42.44
CA ASN A 548 -19.24 -26.78 -43.72
C ASN A 548 -20.72 -26.54 -44.10
N ILE A 549 -21.68 -26.77 -43.20
CA ILE A 549 -23.12 -26.64 -43.46
C ILE A 549 -23.78 -25.93 -42.28
N ILE A 550 -24.50 -24.84 -42.54
CA ILE A 550 -25.41 -24.25 -41.52
C ILE A 550 -26.80 -24.83 -41.73
N GLU A 551 -27.18 -25.73 -40.85
CA GLU A 551 -28.54 -26.30 -40.79
C GLU A 551 -29.39 -25.49 -39.78
N HIS A 552 -30.71 -25.67 -39.84
CA HIS A 552 -31.68 -25.05 -38.93
C HIS A 552 -31.36 -25.34 -37.43
N VAL A 553 -30.83 -26.53 -37.20
CA VAL A 553 -30.41 -27.02 -35.87
C VAL A 553 -29.27 -26.16 -35.26
N HIS A 554 -28.41 -25.57 -36.09
CA HIS A 554 -27.29 -24.74 -35.59
C HIS A 554 -27.77 -23.35 -35.13
N GLU A 555 -28.84 -22.80 -35.69
CA GLU A 555 -29.40 -21.53 -35.27
C GLU A 555 -30.07 -21.60 -33.89
N GLU A 556 -30.83 -22.68 -33.65
CA GLU A 556 -31.42 -22.92 -32.33
C GLU A 556 -30.34 -23.12 -31.29
N LYS A 557 -29.26 -23.84 -31.60
CA LYS A 557 -28.08 -23.96 -30.71
C LYS A 557 -27.41 -22.63 -30.45
N LEU A 558 -27.21 -21.78 -31.47
CA LEU A 558 -26.64 -20.42 -31.26
C LEU A 558 -27.54 -19.58 -30.39
N LEU A 559 -28.87 -19.61 -30.55
CA LEU A 559 -29.80 -18.89 -29.67
C LEU A 559 -29.73 -19.38 -28.22
N HIS A 560 -29.54 -20.68 -28.00
CA HIS A 560 -29.35 -21.23 -26.66
C HIS A 560 -28.00 -20.87 -26.04
N CYS A 561 -26.96 -20.60 -26.85
CA CYS A 561 -25.63 -20.16 -26.38
C CYS A 561 -25.64 -18.70 -25.98
N LEU A 562 -26.59 -17.87 -26.46
CA LEU A 562 -26.65 -16.45 -26.12
C LEU A 562 -27.11 -16.21 -24.66
N PRO A 563 -26.73 -15.07 -24.07
CA PRO A 563 -27.14 -14.74 -22.71
C PRO A 563 -28.67 -14.70 -22.57
N ASN A 564 -29.19 -15.17 -21.44
CA ASN A 564 -30.60 -15.03 -21.11
C ASN A 564 -30.92 -13.54 -20.79
N VAL A 565 -31.83 -12.94 -21.57
CA VAL A 565 -32.19 -11.52 -21.43
C VAL A 565 -32.74 -11.21 -20.05
N ALA A 566 -33.60 -12.09 -19.49
CA ALA A 566 -34.18 -11.87 -18.16
C ALA A 566 -33.12 -11.90 -17.05
N GLU A 567 -32.17 -12.82 -17.14
CA GLU A 567 -31.05 -12.90 -16.16
C GLU A 567 -30.10 -11.68 -16.24
N VAL A 568 -29.79 -11.23 -17.48
CA VAL A 568 -29.02 -9.99 -17.68
C VAL A 568 -29.78 -8.78 -17.16
N GLU A 569 -31.12 -8.69 -17.37
CA GLU A 569 -31.93 -7.59 -16.88
C GLU A 569 -31.91 -7.53 -15.34
N GLU A 570 -32.09 -8.67 -14.69
CA GLU A 570 -32.01 -8.78 -13.23
C GLU A 570 -30.65 -8.33 -12.68
N LEU A 571 -29.54 -8.81 -13.27
CA LEU A 571 -28.20 -8.42 -12.88
C LEU A 571 -27.90 -6.94 -13.12
N VAL A 572 -28.35 -6.37 -14.25
CA VAL A 572 -28.15 -4.95 -14.57
C VAL A 572 -28.97 -4.06 -13.62
N ILE A 573 -30.20 -4.46 -13.29
CA ILE A 573 -31.02 -3.74 -12.29
C ILE A 573 -30.34 -3.78 -10.92
N ALA A 574 -29.83 -4.93 -10.50
CA ALA A 574 -29.12 -5.07 -9.23
C ALA A 574 -27.82 -4.24 -9.19
N LEU A 575 -27.09 -4.18 -10.31
CA LEU A 575 -25.91 -3.34 -10.46
C LEU A 575 -26.22 -1.85 -10.39
N ALA A 576 -27.31 -1.44 -11.02
CA ALA A 576 -27.74 -0.06 -11.10
C ALA A 576 -28.57 0.37 -9.87
N ALA A 577 -28.85 -0.54 -8.94
CA ALA A 577 -29.54 -0.21 -7.69
C ALA A 577 -28.69 0.79 -6.91
N SER A 578 -29.28 1.97 -6.67
CA SER A 578 -28.62 3.10 -6.04
C SER A 578 -28.79 3.04 -4.54
N ASN A 579 -27.66 3.04 -3.82
CA ASN A 579 -27.59 3.56 -2.47
C ASN A 579 -26.72 4.82 -2.51
N VAL A 580 -27.32 5.98 -2.77
CA VAL A 580 -26.62 7.25 -2.58
C VAL A 580 -26.33 7.36 -1.09
N ALA A 581 -25.09 7.19 -0.71
CA ALA A 581 -24.67 7.35 0.66
C ALA A 581 -24.90 8.81 1.07
N THR A 582 -25.74 9.00 2.09
CA THR A 582 -26.04 10.31 2.69
C THR A 582 -25.30 10.41 4.02
N GLY A 583 -24.50 11.45 4.19
CA GLY A 583 -23.73 11.71 5.39
C GLY A 583 -22.43 12.43 5.12
N ALA A 584 -21.83 12.97 6.16
CA ALA A 584 -20.56 13.67 6.06
C ALA A 584 -19.46 12.74 5.48
N LEU A 585 -18.77 13.22 4.46
CA LEU A 585 -17.69 12.52 3.74
C LEU A 585 -18.06 11.15 3.10
N CYS A 586 -19.35 10.76 3.04
CA CYS A 586 -19.76 9.45 2.52
C CYS A 586 -19.89 9.36 0.99
N PHE A 587 -19.80 10.46 0.24
CA PHE A 587 -19.95 10.44 -1.23
C PHE A 587 -18.91 9.60 -1.95
N HIS A 588 -17.74 9.45 -1.38
CA HIS A 588 -16.72 8.58 -1.95
C HIS A 588 -17.22 7.14 -2.15
N VAL A 589 -18.10 6.63 -1.29
CA VAL A 589 -18.67 5.27 -1.42
C VAL A 589 -19.54 5.19 -2.70
N THR A 590 -20.38 6.19 -2.94
CA THR A 590 -21.21 6.25 -4.15
C THR A 590 -20.37 6.42 -5.41
N LEU A 591 -19.36 7.31 -5.38
CA LEU A 591 -18.47 7.52 -6.52
C LEU A 591 -17.68 6.24 -6.88
N ARG A 592 -17.18 5.53 -5.86
CA ARG A 592 -16.51 4.25 -6.04
C ARG A 592 -17.43 3.22 -6.65
N HIS A 593 -18.66 3.08 -6.12
CA HIS A 593 -19.66 2.18 -6.70
C HIS A 593 -19.94 2.51 -8.16
N CYS A 594 -20.23 3.76 -8.50
CA CYS A 594 -20.45 4.20 -9.87
C CYS A 594 -19.25 3.89 -10.78
N SER A 595 -18.04 4.14 -10.31
CA SER A 595 -16.82 3.85 -11.07
C SER A 595 -16.66 2.36 -11.35
N MET A 596 -16.84 1.50 -10.35
CA MET A 596 -16.75 0.05 -10.49
C MET A 596 -17.83 -0.49 -11.45
N VAL A 597 -19.07 -0.01 -11.34
CA VAL A 597 -20.15 -0.42 -12.25
C VAL A 597 -19.86 0.02 -13.68
N LEU A 598 -19.34 1.23 -13.91
CA LEU A 598 -18.94 1.69 -15.25
C LEU A 598 -17.84 0.82 -15.87
N GLN A 599 -16.85 0.39 -15.07
CA GLN A 599 -15.82 -0.52 -15.55
C GLN A 599 -16.42 -1.88 -15.96
N VAL A 600 -17.29 -2.46 -15.11
CA VAL A 600 -17.98 -3.73 -15.41
C VAL A 600 -18.82 -3.62 -16.67
N LEU A 601 -19.62 -2.55 -16.80
CA LEU A 601 -20.47 -2.33 -18.00
C LEU A 601 -19.62 -2.09 -19.25
N SER A 602 -18.43 -1.49 -19.14
CA SER A 602 -17.49 -1.33 -20.26
C SER A 602 -16.97 -2.69 -20.74
N PHE A 603 -16.58 -3.57 -19.81
CA PHE A 603 -16.22 -4.95 -20.15
C PHE A 603 -17.41 -5.70 -20.78
N ALA A 604 -18.61 -5.54 -20.24
CA ALA A 604 -19.81 -6.17 -20.78
C ALA A 604 -20.10 -5.71 -22.22
N GLN A 605 -20.01 -4.40 -22.51
CA GLN A 605 -20.15 -3.88 -23.88
C GLN A 605 -19.09 -4.44 -24.83
N LEU A 606 -17.84 -4.55 -24.37
CA LEU A 606 -16.75 -5.12 -25.16
C LEU A 606 -17.03 -6.58 -25.48
N ILE A 607 -17.44 -7.40 -24.50
CA ILE A 607 -17.77 -8.83 -24.72
C ILE A 607 -18.91 -8.96 -25.75
N ILE A 608 -19.96 -8.13 -25.67
CA ILE A 608 -21.06 -8.15 -26.62
C ILE A 608 -20.59 -7.80 -28.03
N LYS A 609 -19.75 -6.77 -28.16
CA LYS A 609 -19.20 -6.37 -29.48
C LYS A 609 -18.30 -7.47 -30.06
N LEU A 610 -17.54 -8.16 -29.25
CA LEU A 610 -16.76 -9.34 -29.66
C LEU A 610 -17.67 -10.49 -30.11
N LEU A 611 -18.76 -10.75 -29.41
CA LEU A 611 -19.77 -11.73 -29.81
C LEU A 611 -20.42 -11.39 -31.17
N GLU A 612 -20.77 -10.12 -31.40
CA GLU A 612 -21.26 -9.64 -32.67
C GLU A 612 -20.26 -9.92 -33.79
N MET A 613 -18.98 -9.62 -33.58
CA MET A 613 -17.92 -9.89 -34.58
C MET A 613 -17.78 -11.40 -34.87
N VAL A 614 -17.80 -12.25 -33.84
CA VAL A 614 -17.73 -13.72 -34.01
C VAL A 614 -18.95 -14.22 -34.83
N LEU A 615 -20.16 -13.77 -34.50
CA LEU A 615 -21.37 -14.14 -35.22
C LEU A 615 -21.37 -13.62 -36.66
N ASP A 616 -20.92 -12.39 -36.91
CA ASP A 616 -20.80 -11.84 -38.26
C ASP A 616 -19.84 -12.68 -39.12
N ASN A 617 -18.72 -13.14 -38.56
CA ASN A 617 -17.79 -14.02 -39.23
C ASN A 617 -18.44 -15.40 -39.57
N ILE A 618 -19.22 -15.97 -38.64
CA ILE A 618 -19.98 -17.23 -38.91
C ILE A 618 -20.96 -17.03 -40.04
N PHE A 619 -21.76 -15.97 -40.03
CA PHE A 619 -22.74 -15.68 -41.06
C PHE A 619 -22.10 -15.32 -42.41
N ALA A 620 -20.98 -14.59 -42.42
CA ALA A 620 -20.22 -14.28 -43.64
C ALA A 620 -19.64 -15.54 -44.29
N PHE A 621 -19.10 -16.48 -43.51
CA PHE A 621 -18.61 -17.76 -43.96
C PHE A 621 -19.75 -18.59 -44.64
N SER A 622 -20.93 -18.56 -44.03
CA SER A 622 -22.11 -19.29 -44.58
C SER A 622 -22.66 -18.69 -45.85
N LEU A 623 -22.54 -17.38 -46.07
CA LEU A 623 -23.00 -16.69 -47.28
C LEU A 623 -22.09 -16.94 -48.47
N GLY A 624 -20.79 -17.16 -48.28
CA GLY A 624 -19.82 -17.46 -49.34
C GLY A 624 -19.97 -18.80 -49.98
N GLN A 625 -20.70 -19.75 -49.36
CA GLN A 625 -20.89 -21.13 -49.88
C GLN A 625 -22.28 -21.44 -50.41
N GLY A 626 -23.25 -20.51 -50.44
CA GLY A 626 -24.65 -20.79 -50.73
C GLY A 626 -25.14 -20.35 -52.10
N THR A 627 -25.89 -21.22 -52.78
CA THR A 627 -26.63 -20.92 -54.01
C THR A 627 -27.73 -19.89 -53.79
N LYS A 628 -27.95 -19.00 -54.77
CA LYS A 628 -28.82 -17.79 -54.76
C LYS A 628 -30.28 -17.98 -54.26
N LYS A 629 -30.80 -19.18 -54.08
CA LYS A 629 -32.18 -19.43 -53.63
C LYS A 629 -32.47 -19.43 -52.16
N GLY A 630 -31.44 -19.37 -51.30
CA GLY A 630 -31.57 -19.40 -49.82
C GLY A 630 -31.34 -18.06 -49.10
N SER A 631 -31.07 -16.95 -49.82
CA SER A 631 -30.59 -15.71 -49.24
C SER A 631 -31.60 -14.97 -48.34
N PHE A 632 -32.90 -15.03 -48.68
CA PHE A 632 -33.93 -14.29 -47.93
C PHE A 632 -34.21 -14.90 -46.55
N SER A 633 -34.27 -16.22 -46.45
CA SER A 633 -34.45 -16.94 -45.19
C SER A 633 -33.22 -16.81 -44.26
N LYS A 634 -32.02 -16.77 -44.83
CA LYS A 634 -30.76 -16.59 -44.08
C LYS A 634 -30.61 -15.19 -43.48
N ASN A 635 -31.01 -14.13 -44.18
CA ASN A 635 -31.02 -12.76 -43.67
C ASN A 635 -32.05 -12.58 -42.53
N GLN A 636 -33.23 -13.22 -42.63
CA GLN A 636 -34.25 -13.17 -41.59
C GLN A 636 -33.76 -13.86 -40.29
N ARG A 637 -33.01 -14.94 -40.41
CA ARG A 637 -32.44 -15.70 -39.29
C ARG A 637 -31.27 -15.01 -38.62
N LYS A 638 -30.35 -14.43 -39.41
CA LYS A 638 -29.28 -13.53 -38.90
C LYS A 638 -29.91 -12.46 -38.01
N ASN A 639 -31.03 -11.89 -38.42
CA ASN A 639 -31.72 -10.87 -37.67
C ASN A 639 -32.23 -11.36 -36.31
N VAL A 640 -32.67 -12.58 -36.13
CA VAL A 640 -33.18 -13.09 -34.84
C VAL A 640 -32.04 -13.20 -33.81
N VAL A 641 -30.90 -13.78 -34.22
CA VAL A 641 -29.74 -13.92 -33.32
C VAL A 641 -29.15 -12.55 -32.93
N LEU A 642 -28.99 -11.65 -33.91
CA LEU A 642 -28.51 -10.30 -33.69
C LEU A 642 -29.48 -9.44 -32.87
N ASN A 643 -30.79 -9.60 -33.03
CA ASN A 643 -31.80 -8.91 -32.22
C ASN A 643 -31.70 -9.31 -30.77
N ARG A 644 -31.44 -10.59 -30.47
CA ARG A 644 -31.19 -11.02 -29.08
C ARG A 644 -30.00 -10.31 -28.44
N LEU A 645 -28.87 -10.19 -29.16
CA LEU A 645 -27.71 -9.43 -28.66
C LEU A 645 -28.00 -7.94 -28.54
N HIS A 646 -28.79 -7.38 -29.45
CA HIS A 646 -29.23 -6.00 -29.40
C HIS A 646 -30.10 -5.72 -28.15
N GLU A 647 -30.97 -6.65 -27.76
CA GLU A 647 -31.73 -6.57 -26.51
C GLU A 647 -30.80 -6.53 -25.31
N VAL A 648 -29.81 -7.44 -25.23
CA VAL A 648 -28.80 -7.46 -24.14
C VAL A 648 -28.00 -6.15 -24.11
N ARG A 649 -27.56 -5.67 -25.29
CA ARG A 649 -26.87 -4.38 -25.41
C ARG A 649 -27.71 -3.21 -24.88
N THR A 650 -29.01 -3.21 -25.21
CA THR A 650 -29.96 -2.19 -24.75
C THR A 650 -30.11 -2.19 -23.24
N LEU A 651 -30.13 -3.35 -22.60
CA LEU A 651 -30.18 -3.49 -21.16
C LEU A 651 -28.90 -2.94 -20.50
N ILE A 652 -27.73 -3.27 -21.04
CA ILE A 652 -26.47 -2.72 -20.53
C ILE A 652 -26.44 -1.19 -20.68
N ASN A 653 -26.92 -0.64 -21.80
CA ASN A 653 -27.03 0.81 -21.97
C ASN A 653 -28.00 1.46 -20.98
N LYS A 654 -29.13 0.79 -20.62
CA LYS A 654 -30.00 1.26 -19.52
C LYS A 654 -29.23 1.33 -18.19
N GLY A 655 -28.39 0.35 -17.90
CA GLY A 655 -27.51 0.40 -16.73
C GLY A 655 -26.56 1.61 -16.76
N VAL A 656 -25.92 1.90 -17.89
CA VAL A 656 -25.05 3.06 -18.05
C VAL A 656 -25.83 4.38 -17.85
N ILE A 657 -27.04 4.49 -18.38
CA ILE A 657 -27.92 5.67 -18.19
C ILE A 657 -28.31 5.82 -16.71
N SER A 658 -28.62 4.72 -16.03
CA SER A 658 -28.93 4.77 -14.59
C SER A 658 -27.78 5.30 -13.77
N ILE A 659 -26.55 4.87 -14.03
CA ILE A 659 -25.36 5.40 -13.36
C ILE A 659 -25.16 6.89 -13.66
N ASN A 660 -25.42 7.33 -14.91
CA ASN A 660 -25.35 8.78 -15.23
C ASN A 660 -26.36 9.60 -14.43
N THR A 661 -27.55 9.07 -14.19
CA THR A 661 -28.58 9.71 -13.36
C THR A 661 -28.10 9.83 -11.91
N GLN A 662 -27.54 8.76 -11.33
CA GLN A 662 -26.96 8.77 -9.99
C GLN A 662 -25.83 9.79 -9.85
N LEU A 663 -24.90 9.84 -10.81
CA LEU A 663 -23.82 10.85 -10.84
C LEU A 663 -24.37 12.27 -10.89
N SER A 664 -25.46 12.50 -11.64
CA SER A 664 -26.12 13.80 -11.72
C SER A 664 -26.80 14.19 -10.40
N ASP A 665 -27.37 13.22 -9.69
CA ASP A 665 -28.01 13.46 -8.39
C ASP A 665 -26.94 13.72 -7.31
N VAL A 666 -25.84 12.97 -7.29
CA VAL A 666 -24.69 13.27 -6.42
C VAL A 666 -24.16 14.68 -6.71
N HIS A 667 -24.03 15.05 -7.98
CA HIS A 667 -23.55 16.40 -8.34
C HIS A 667 -24.48 17.53 -7.85
N LYS A 668 -25.78 17.29 -7.79
CA LYS A 668 -26.76 18.24 -7.20
C LYS A 668 -26.57 18.33 -5.69
N LEU A 669 -26.42 17.17 -5.00
CA LEU A 669 -26.22 17.11 -3.56
C LEU A 669 -24.91 17.78 -3.13
N LEU A 670 -23.83 17.70 -3.92
CA LEU A 670 -22.56 18.40 -3.63
C LEU A 670 -22.70 19.93 -3.49
N LYS A 671 -23.82 20.50 -3.91
CA LYS A 671 -24.13 21.93 -3.76
C LYS A 671 -24.84 22.27 -2.46
N SER A 672 -25.27 21.28 -1.66
CA SER A 672 -25.84 21.46 -0.33
C SER A 672 -24.75 21.43 0.73
N ASN A 673 -24.82 22.32 1.73
CA ASN A 673 -23.77 22.46 2.75
C ASN A 673 -23.73 21.37 3.81
N ASP A 674 -24.60 20.33 3.74
CA ASP A 674 -24.75 19.29 4.78
C ASP A 674 -23.71 18.15 4.66
N LEU A 675 -22.63 18.35 3.92
CA LEU A 675 -21.72 17.27 3.48
C LEU A 675 -20.42 17.15 4.26
N ILE A 676 -20.15 18.14 5.09
CA ILE A 676 -18.86 18.30 5.73
C ILE A 676 -19.04 18.12 7.23
N PRO A 677 -18.16 17.36 7.89
CA PRO A 677 -18.22 17.18 9.33
C PRO A 677 -18.06 18.50 10.08
N GLU A 678 -18.63 18.57 11.26
CA GLU A 678 -18.38 19.67 12.19
C GLU A 678 -17.08 19.42 12.97
N ILE A 679 -16.35 20.49 13.27
CA ILE A 679 -15.19 20.43 14.15
C ILE A 679 -15.70 20.24 15.59
N SER A 680 -15.15 19.25 16.31
CA SER A 680 -15.53 18.99 17.69
C SER A 680 -15.31 20.20 18.60
N ASN A 681 -16.24 20.39 19.55
CA ASN A 681 -16.12 21.39 20.61
C ASN A 681 -15.18 20.97 21.76
N ASP A 682 -14.52 19.82 21.65
CA ASP A 682 -13.58 19.33 22.69
C ASP A 682 -12.21 20.04 22.65
N TYR A 683 -11.96 20.84 21.60
CA TYR A 683 -10.75 21.66 21.49
C TYR A 683 -10.87 22.95 22.30
N ASP A 684 -9.72 23.52 22.70
CA ASP A 684 -9.74 24.89 23.20
C ASP A 684 -9.94 25.90 22.06
N GLU A 685 -10.29 27.13 22.44
CA GLU A 685 -10.62 28.18 21.48
C GLU A 685 -9.50 28.47 20.46
N ALA A 686 -8.25 28.40 20.88
CA ALA A 686 -7.10 28.71 20.01
C ALA A 686 -6.94 27.63 18.92
N VAL A 687 -7.02 26.35 19.28
CA VAL A 687 -6.91 25.24 18.32
C VAL A 687 -8.16 25.17 17.45
N TYR A 688 -9.34 25.38 18.02
CA TYR A 688 -10.59 25.45 17.24
C TYR A 688 -10.51 26.53 16.13
N ILE A 689 -9.99 27.72 16.43
CA ILE A 689 -9.80 28.80 15.46
C ILE A 689 -8.78 28.41 14.36
N ILE A 690 -7.71 27.69 14.71
CA ILE A 690 -6.73 27.18 13.72
C ILE A 690 -7.44 26.25 12.73
N LEU A 691 -8.18 25.27 13.20
CA LEU A 691 -8.89 24.32 12.35
C LEU A 691 -9.95 25.02 11.49
N LEU A 692 -10.71 25.95 12.07
CA LEU A 692 -11.75 26.71 11.38
C LEU A 692 -11.20 27.55 10.21
N LYS A 693 -9.99 28.08 10.33
CA LYS A 693 -9.36 28.85 9.25
C LYS A 693 -9.05 28.01 8.02
N GLU A 694 -8.71 26.73 8.20
CA GLU A 694 -8.41 25.82 7.09
C GLU A 694 -9.68 25.26 6.44
N GLN A 695 -10.80 25.24 7.17
CA GLN A 695 -12.04 24.60 6.77
C GLN A 695 -12.49 25.03 5.37
N VAL A 696 -12.63 26.32 5.09
CA VAL A 696 -13.16 26.82 3.82
C VAL A 696 -12.37 26.34 2.60
N GLN A 697 -11.04 26.27 2.73
CA GLN A 697 -10.18 25.82 1.65
C GLN A 697 -10.25 24.29 1.48
N VAL A 698 -10.26 23.54 2.56
CA VAL A 698 -10.37 22.07 2.55
C VAL A 698 -11.71 21.65 1.96
N ASP A 699 -12.82 22.26 2.40
CA ASP A 699 -14.17 22.00 1.93
C ASP A 699 -14.27 22.21 0.41
N SER A 700 -13.81 23.36 -0.05
CA SER A 700 -13.84 23.66 -1.50
C SER A 700 -13.01 22.66 -2.30
N SER A 701 -11.90 22.18 -1.77
CA SER A 701 -11.03 21.22 -2.43
C SER A 701 -11.63 19.80 -2.48
N ILE A 702 -12.36 19.38 -1.43
CA ILE A 702 -13.10 18.12 -1.39
C ILE A 702 -14.22 18.13 -2.45
N VAL A 703 -15.05 19.18 -2.46
CA VAL A 703 -16.14 19.35 -3.42
C VAL A 703 -15.61 19.39 -4.87
N ALA A 704 -14.53 20.12 -5.11
CA ALA A 704 -13.91 20.20 -6.44
C ALA A 704 -13.41 18.80 -6.90
N SER A 705 -12.78 18.03 -6.02
CA SER A 705 -12.28 16.68 -6.34
C SER A 705 -13.43 15.74 -6.73
N TYR A 706 -14.51 15.72 -5.97
CA TYR A 706 -15.68 14.90 -6.30
C TYR A 706 -16.35 15.34 -7.60
N THR A 707 -16.45 16.66 -7.85
CA THR A 707 -16.95 17.20 -9.11
C THR A 707 -16.11 16.74 -10.30
N ASP A 708 -14.80 16.78 -10.17
CA ASP A 708 -13.88 16.30 -11.21
C ASP A 708 -14.05 14.79 -11.50
N SER A 709 -14.24 13.98 -10.47
CA SER A 709 -14.51 12.53 -10.60
C SER A 709 -15.83 12.30 -11.34
N ILE A 710 -16.89 13.01 -10.97
CA ILE A 710 -18.20 12.92 -11.64
C ILE A 710 -18.07 13.31 -13.13
N MET A 711 -17.40 14.41 -13.42
CA MET A 711 -17.24 14.88 -14.81
C MET A 711 -16.44 13.91 -15.67
N ASP A 712 -15.42 13.27 -15.13
CA ASP A 712 -14.62 12.28 -15.88
C ASP A 712 -15.42 10.99 -16.14
N MET A 713 -16.19 10.51 -15.15
CA MET A 713 -17.14 9.40 -15.32
C MET A 713 -18.24 9.72 -16.33
N GLN A 714 -18.82 10.94 -16.32
CA GLN A 714 -19.84 11.35 -17.29
C GLN A 714 -19.30 11.44 -18.71
N LYS A 715 -18.01 11.83 -18.90
CA LYS A 715 -17.35 11.73 -20.20
C LYS A 715 -17.26 10.28 -20.68
N THR A 716 -16.94 9.35 -19.78
CA THR A 716 -16.90 7.92 -20.09
C THR A 716 -18.28 7.40 -20.47
N VAL A 717 -19.32 7.75 -19.70
CA VAL A 717 -20.73 7.42 -20.05
C VAL A 717 -21.10 7.89 -21.45
N LYS A 718 -20.79 9.15 -21.79
CA LYS A 718 -21.09 9.69 -23.13
C LYS A 718 -20.40 8.88 -24.24
N ARG A 719 -19.13 8.48 -24.03
CA ARG A 719 -18.41 7.61 -24.99
C ARG A 719 -19.10 6.26 -25.14
N MET A 720 -19.42 5.59 -24.03
CA MET A 720 -20.08 4.29 -24.03
C MET A 720 -21.42 4.32 -24.78
N LEU A 721 -22.23 5.37 -24.59
CA LEU A 721 -23.53 5.51 -25.27
C LEU A 721 -23.38 5.85 -26.76
N ASN A 722 -22.42 6.69 -27.15
CA ASN A 722 -22.16 7.01 -28.56
C ASN A 722 -21.66 5.79 -29.34
N GLN A 723 -20.80 4.97 -28.73
CA GLN A 723 -20.28 3.74 -29.32
C GLN A 723 -21.35 2.65 -29.52
N SER A 724 -22.39 2.68 -28.71
CA SER A 724 -23.52 1.76 -28.85
C SER A 724 -24.47 2.12 -30.02
N GLN A 725 -24.39 3.35 -30.55
CA GLN A 725 -25.19 3.82 -31.69
C GLN A 725 -24.45 3.64 -33.02
N ALA A 726 -23.12 3.48 -32.99
CA ALA A 726 -22.29 3.16 -34.16
C ALA A 726 -22.10 1.66 -34.34
#